data_c94055ab23e3b247a7b1617a3d7d94d8
#
_entry.id   c94055ab23e3b247a7b1617a3d7d94d8
#
_cell.length_a   1.000
_cell.length_b   1.000
_cell.length_c   1.000
_cell.angle_alpha   90.00
_cell.angle_beta   90.00
_cell.angle_gamma   90.00
#
_symmetry.space_group_name_H-M   'P 1'
#
loop_
_entity.id
_entity.type
_entity.pdbx_description
1 polymer ?
#
loop_
_entity_poly.entity_id
_entity_poly.type
_entity_poly.pdbx_seq_one_letter_code
_entity_poly.pdbx_strand_id
1 'polypeptide(L)'
;MMRERLPFTIERDENFFDKLNEWIGDVFYDHLPDAGLELRDEQIFMAFQIERAFKEKNVIFAEAGVGTGKTIVYLLYAICYARYIGKPAIIACADETLIEQLVKAEGDIAKLSGILDINMDVRLAKSQDQYLCLKKLDAVTARTDNENIEEIYDTLPDFVHDHSGMQSFYHYGDRKEYPHLTDEEWNQINWDTFQDCSSCEQRHRCGLTLSREHYRKAHDLIICSHDFYMEHIWTYEARKREGQLPLLPESSCVVFDEGHLLEFAAQKALTYRIQEDTLENLLTRLLENDVREEFAVKIEHAIDVYAMFFDRLSEASTEIVGSSRKEVARTNGLQSVGKELLSLLEHIGNELVFESETYTVDEYTLRIVDEYLDQIDYSLRLFMDNENAIYWVEENNWQLTLVIMPQAVKDVLKERVFAKKIPYIFTSATLSDNQSFDYLAYSLGIAKPLSFSVKSPFDYDEQMKIAVKNVSDDQEEAFAEKFAFAVAQLEKTNGRALLLFNSKEELEMFKEVSKELNQYTFLFEGDQEISKLVSQFQREEETILCAVHLWEGLDIPGPSLSNVIIWSLPYPPNDPVFEAKRNQVVDPFWDADMPYMLLRLKQGVGRLIRSHNDKGLITIFMPKSTDSKVRSIIEQNVPTKIENV
;
A
#
# COMPACT_ATOMS: atom_id res chain seq x y z
N MET A 1 22.10 -7.38 -24.02
CA MET A 1 22.77 -7.65 -22.74
C MET A 1 22.90 -9.16 -22.58
N MET A 2 24.05 -9.66 -22.14
CA MET A 2 24.19 -11.07 -21.80
C MET A 2 23.33 -11.35 -20.57
N ARG A 3 22.58 -12.45 -20.61
CA ARG A 3 21.78 -12.95 -19.46
C ARG A 3 22.76 -13.35 -18.35
N GLU A 4 22.58 -12.83 -17.14
CA GLU A 4 23.40 -13.24 -16.01
C GLU A 4 23.25 -14.74 -15.77
N ARG A 5 24.35 -15.39 -15.45
CA ARG A 5 24.38 -16.85 -15.25
C ARG A 5 23.94 -17.18 -13.83
N LEU A 6 23.46 -18.41 -13.65
CA LEU A 6 23.31 -18.99 -12.32
C LEU A 6 24.67 -18.95 -11.58
N PRO A 7 24.67 -18.75 -10.25
CA PRO A 7 25.90 -18.76 -9.45
C PRO A 7 26.52 -20.17 -9.35
N PHE A 8 25.88 -21.19 -9.91
CA PHE A 8 26.32 -22.57 -9.96
C PHE A 8 26.06 -23.16 -11.34
N THR A 9 26.76 -24.26 -11.66
CA THR A 9 26.58 -24.98 -12.92
C THR A 9 25.62 -26.14 -12.74
N ILE A 10 24.80 -26.42 -13.76
CA ILE A 10 23.87 -27.56 -13.79
C ILE A 10 24.28 -28.46 -14.98
N GLU A 11 24.59 -29.70 -14.71
CA GLU A 11 24.83 -30.69 -15.75
C GLU A 11 23.50 -31.24 -16.29
N ARG A 12 23.54 -31.98 -17.42
CA ARG A 12 22.33 -32.43 -18.14
C ARG A 12 21.42 -33.36 -17.33
N ASP A 13 21.98 -34.09 -16.38
CA ASP A 13 21.34 -35.12 -15.54
C ASP A 13 21.05 -34.60 -14.11
N GLU A 14 21.40 -33.36 -13.80
CA GLU A 14 21.21 -32.76 -12.48
C GLU A 14 19.90 -32.00 -12.38
N ASN A 15 19.30 -31.99 -11.19
CA ASN A 15 18.09 -31.25 -10.88
C ASN A 15 18.46 -29.82 -10.41
N PHE A 16 17.75 -28.82 -10.93
CA PHE A 16 17.95 -27.42 -10.54
C PHE A 16 17.85 -27.20 -9.03
N PHE A 17 16.84 -27.79 -8.40
CA PHE A 17 16.61 -27.58 -6.98
C PHE A 17 17.65 -28.23 -6.08
N ASP A 18 18.19 -29.37 -6.50
CA ASP A 18 19.26 -30.04 -5.75
C ASP A 18 20.53 -29.18 -5.77
N LYS A 19 20.88 -28.62 -6.94
CA LYS A 19 22.02 -27.70 -7.08
C LYS A 19 21.79 -26.36 -6.38
N LEU A 20 20.56 -25.84 -6.43
CA LEU A 20 20.20 -24.63 -5.69
C LEU A 20 20.38 -24.84 -4.18
N ASN A 21 19.97 -25.99 -3.63
CA ASN A 21 20.14 -26.30 -2.22
C ASN A 21 21.58 -26.47 -1.80
N GLU A 22 22.41 -27.13 -2.63
CA GLU A 22 23.84 -27.19 -2.38
C GLU A 22 24.44 -25.80 -2.28
N TRP A 23 24.16 -24.93 -3.27
CA TRP A 23 24.66 -23.56 -3.28
C TRP A 23 24.10 -22.70 -2.14
N ILE A 24 22.82 -22.83 -1.81
CA ILE A 24 22.23 -22.11 -0.64
C ILE A 24 22.89 -22.60 0.66
N GLY A 25 23.22 -23.88 0.77
CA GLY A 25 24.02 -24.40 1.87
C GLY A 25 25.38 -23.71 1.99
N ASP A 26 26.11 -23.61 0.88
CA ASP A 26 27.40 -22.89 0.85
C ASP A 26 27.23 -21.41 1.24
N VAL A 27 26.14 -20.76 0.79
CA VAL A 27 25.84 -19.38 1.19
C VAL A 27 25.67 -19.26 2.70
N PHE A 28 24.88 -20.12 3.33
CA PHE A 28 24.60 -20.02 4.77
C PHE A 28 25.77 -20.48 5.65
N TYR A 29 26.49 -21.53 5.25
CA TYR A 29 27.55 -22.09 6.08
C TYR A 29 28.92 -21.46 5.86
N ASP A 30 29.17 -20.88 4.67
CA ASP A 30 30.48 -20.34 4.31
C ASP A 30 30.40 -18.83 4.03
N HIS A 31 29.65 -18.38 3.00
CA HIS A 31 29.69 -17.00 2.52
C HIS A 31 29.17 -15.96 3.54
N LEU A 32 28.04 -16.24 4.20
CA LEU A 32 27.48 -15.29 5.19
C LEU A 32 28.35 -15.21 6.45
N PRO A 33 28.84 -16.30 7.04
CA PRO A 33 29.79 -16.25 8.16
C PRO A 33 31.13 -15.58 7.81
N ASP A 34 31.69 -15.82 6.63
CA ASP A 34 32.93 -15.17 6.16
C ASP A 34 32.75 -13.65 6.05
N ALA A 35 31.53 -13.19 5.74
CA ALA A 35 31.17 -11.77 5.73
C ALA A 35 30.81 -11.20 7.13
N GLY A 36 30.94 -12.01 8.20
CA GLY A 36 30.67 -11.60 9.56
C GLY A 36 29.19 -11.64 9.96
N LEU A 37 28.34 -12.30 9.17
CA LEU A 37 26.93 -12.51 9.50
C LEU A 37 26.77 -13.81 10.28
N GLU A 38 25.91 -13.77 11.30
CA GLU A 38 25.65 -14.92 12.15
C GLU A 38 24.78 -15.97 11.42
N LEU A 39 25.19 -17.22 11.50
CA LEU A 39 24.37 -18.36 11.03
C LEU A 39 23.15 -18.52 11.93
N ARG A 40 21.97 -18.65 11.34
CA ARG A 40 20.70 -18.79 12.06
C ARG A 40 19.94 -20.02 11.57
N ASP A 41 19.62 -20.92 12.49
CA ASP A 41 18.85 -22.13 12.20
C ASP A 41 17.47 -21.79 11.61
N GLU A 42 16.91 -20.66 12.00
CA GLU A 42 15.64 -20.14 11.50
C GLU A 42 15.71 -19.86 9.99
N GLN A 43 16.82 -19.31 9.49
CA GLN A 43 17.00 -19.03 8.07
C GLN A 43 17.10 -20.33 7.26
N ILE A 44 17.81 -21.32 7.79
CA ILE A 44 17.95 -22.64 7.15
C ILE A 44 16.58 -23.32 7.06
N PHE A 45 15.84 -23.34 8.16
CA PHE A 45 14.48 -23.90 8.17
C PHE A 45 13.56 -23.19 7.19
N MET A 46 13.60 -21.85 7.16
CA MET A 46 12.82 -21.03 6.24
C MET A 46 13.19 -21.37 4.77
N ALA A 47 14.48 -21.55 4.47
CA ALA A 47 14.95 -21.91 3.14
C ALA A 47 14.32 -23.23 2.65
N PHE A 48 14.32 -24.29 3.47
CA PHE A 48 13.68 -25.56 3.13
C PHE A 48 12.17 -25.44 2.88
N GLN A 49 11.49 -24.62 3.66
CA GLN A 49 10.04 -24.42 3.47
C GLN A 49 9.73 -23.62 2.20
N ILE A 50 10.51 -22.59 1.91
CA ILE A 50 10.35 -21.76 0.70
C ILE A 50 10.65 -22.60 -0.56
N GLU A 51 11.68 -23.45 -0.53
CA GLU A 51 11.98 -24.37 -1.63
C GLU A 51 10.76 -25.17 -2.06
N ARG A 52 10.01 -25.68 -1.09
CA ARG A 52 8.80 -26.44 -1.35
C ARG A 52 7.78 -25.64 -2.16
N ALA A 53 7.59 -24.35 -1.86
CA ALA A 53 6.69 -23.49 -2.63
C ALA A 53 7.15 -23.32 -4.09
N PHE A 54 8.46 -23.20 -4.32
CA PHE A 54 9.03 -23.12 -5.66
C PHE A 54 8.88 -24.43 -6.44
N LYS A 55 9.11 -25.58 -5.81
CA LYS A 55 8.94 -26.91 -6.41
C LYS A 55 7.48 -27.19 -6.79
N GLU A 56 6.55 -26.89 -5.86
CA GLU A 56 5.13 -27.16 -6.04
C GLU A 56 4.42 -26.05 -6.85
N LYS A 57 5.08 -24.89 -7.10
CA LYS A 57 4.49 -23.68 -7.68
C LYS A 57 3.21 -23.28 -6.94
N ASN A 58 3.31 -23.19 -5.64
CA ASN A 58 2.21 -22.97 -4.73
C ASN A 58 2.36 -21.64 -3.96
N VAL A 59 1.31 -21.25 -3.26
CA VAL A 59 1.33 -20.14 -2.30
C VAL A 59 1.89 -20.65 -0.98
N ILE A 60 2.78 -19.85 -0.37
CA ILE A 60 3.29 -20.11 0.97
C ILE A 60 3.18 -18.88 1.86
N PHE A 61 2.72 -19.06 3.08
CA PHE A 61 2.76 -18.08 4.16
C PHE A 61 3.97 -18.36 5.05
N ALA A 62 4.97 -17.48 4.92
CA ALA A 62 6.23 -17.56 5.64
C ALA A 62 6.23 -16.52 6.78
N GLU A 63 5.68 -16.87 7.93
CA GLU A 63 5.76 -16.02 9.12
C GLU A 63 7.13 -16.19 9.76
N ALA A 64 7.91 -15.11 9.77
CA ALA A 64 9.25 -15.10 10.31
C ALA A 64 9.46 -13.87 11.19
N GLY A 65 9.68 -14.08 12.47
CA GLY A 65 9.85 -13.02 13.46
C GLY A 65 10.95 -12.02 13.09
N VAL A 66 10.90 -10.85 13.68
CA VAL A 66 11.91 -9.79 13.45
C VAL A 66 13.32 -10.34 13.72
N GLY A 67 14.28 -9.95 12.90
CA GLY A 67 15.67 -10.37 13.04
C GLY A 67 16.02 -11.74 12.45
N THR A 68 15.06 -12.51 11.93
CA THR A 68 15.34 -13.83 11.31
C THR A 68 16.11 -13.76 9.98
N GLY A 69 16.17 -12.59 9.34
CA GLY A 69 16.82 -12.44 8.03
C GLY A 69 16.02 -12.99 6.86
N LYS A 70 14.70 -12.96 6.94
CA LYS A 70 13.73 -13.41 5.91
C LYS A 70 14.07 -12.91 4.50
N THR A 71 14.53 -11.65 4.39
CA THR A 71 14.85 -10.99 3.14
C THR A 71 15.92 -11.73 2.33
N ILE A 72 17.01 -12.13 2.99
CA ILE A 72 18.10 -12.88 2.33
C ILE A 72 17.56 -14.18 1.76
N VAL A 73 16.75 -14.91 2.53
CA VAL A 73 16.25 -16.23 2.11
C VAL A 73 15.40 -16.12 0.85
N TYR A 74 14.38 -15.26 0.83
CA TYR A 74 13.53 -15.17 -0.35
C TYR A 74 14.26 -14.58 -1.57
N LEU A 75 15.21 -13.66 -1.39
CA LEU A 75 16.01 -13.10 -2.49
C LEU A 75 16.86 -14.18 -3.16
N LEU A 76 17.53 -15.04 -2.41
CA LEU A 76 18.35 -16.14 -2.97
C LEU A 76 17.52 -17.03 -3.90
N TYR A 77 16.34 -17.46 -3.44
CA TYR A 77 15.43 -18.28 -4.27
C TYR A 77 14.89 -17.52 -5.47
N ALA A 78 14.43 -16.28 -5.27
CA ALA A 78 13.83 -15.47 -6.32
C ALA A 78 14.80 -15.19 -7.47
N ILE A 79 16.04 -14.80 -7.17
CA ILE A 79 17.08 -14.51 -8.17
C ILE A 79 17.47 -15.78 -8.96
N CYS A 80 17.77 -16.86 -8.26
CA CYS A 80 18.18 -18.11 -8.93
C CYS A 80 17.04 -18.67 -9.79
N TYR A 81 15.81 -18.62 -9.29
CA TYR A 81 14.65 -19.09 -10.03
C TYR A 81 14.32 -18.20 -11.23
N ALA A 82 14.45 -16.87 -11.10
CA ALA A 82 14.30 -15.92 -12.21
C ALA A 82 15.29 -16.26 -13.36
N ARG A 83 16.55 -16.47 -13.02
CA ARG A 83 17.60 -16.86 -13.98
C ARG A 83 17.34 -18.22 -14.63
N TYR A 84 16.87 -19.19 -13.86
CA TYR A 84 16.53 -20.53 -14.35
C TYR A 84 15.33 -20.49 -15.32
N ILE A 85 14.22 -19.83 -14.93
CA ILE A 85 13.01 -19.72 -15.76
C ILE A 85 13.21 -18.75 -16.92
N GLY A 86 14.06 -17.73 -16.74
CA GLY A 86 14.29 -16.68 -17.73
C GLY A 86 13.25 -15.61 -17.78
N LYS A 87 12.61 -15.35 -16.65
CA LYS A 87 11.66 -14.27 -16.41
C LYS A 87 12.01 -13.62 -15.08
N PRO A 88 11.88 -12.29 -14.91
CA PRO A 88 12.17 -11.65 -13.63
C PRO A 88 11.26 -12.18 -12.52
N ALA A 89 11.75 -12.16 -11.30
CA ALA A 89 10.91 -12.26 -10.12
C ALA A 89 10.37 -10.87 -9.74
N ILE A 90 9.15 -10.80 -9.20
CA ILE A 90 8.56 -9.58 -8.67
C ILE A 90 8.64 -9.62 -7.16
N ILE A 91 9.20 -8.57 -6.56
CA ILE A 91 9.17 -8.33 -5.12
C ILE A 91 8.23 -7.15 -4.89
N ALA A 92 7.05 -7.43 -4.37
CA ALA A 92 6.06 -6.42 -4.02
C ALA A 92 6.14 -6.12 -2.52
N CYS A 93 6.46 -4.88 -2.17
CA CYS A 93 6.62 -4.41 -0.80
C CYS A 93 5.38 -3.63 -0.36
N ALA A 94 5.10 -3.62 0.92
CA ALA A 94 3.94 -2.92 1.46
C ALA A 94 4.05 -1.40 1.32
N ASP A 95 5.24 -0.85 1.48
CA ASP A 95 5.49 0.60 1.46
C ASP A 95 6.84 0.97 0.84
N GLU A 96 7.05 2.28 0.65
CA GLU A 96 8.29 2.84 0.10
C GLU A 96 9.49 2.64 1.03
N THR A 97 9.29 2.57 2.34
CA THR A 97 10.38 2.36 3.31
C THR A 97 11.02 0.99 3.11
N LEU A 98 10.21 -0.05 2.93
CA LEU A 98 10.69 -1.40 2.62
C LEU A 98 11.39 -1.45 1.25
N ILE A 99 10.85 -0.75 0.25
CA ILE A 99 11.51 -0.62 -1.05
C ILE A 99 12.91 0.00 -0.89
N GLU A 100 13.02 1.08 -0.13
CA GLU A 100 14.30 1.73 0.12
C GLU A 100 15.30 0.86 0.86
N GLN A 101 14.86 0.12 1.87
CA GLN A 101 15.72 -0.84 2.57
C GLN A 101 16.32 -1.90 1.63
N LEU A 102 15.57 -2.32 0.62
CA LEU A 102 16.05 -3.28 -0.37
C LEU A 102 17.06 -2.67 -1.35
N VAL A 103 16.78 -1.47 -1.89
CA VAL A 103 17.46 -0.95 -3.09
C VAL A 103 18.52 0.12 -2.85
N LYS A 104 18.58 0.74 -1.67
CA LYS A 104 19.62 1.74 -1.38
C LYS A 104 21.02 1.16 -1.48
N ALA A 105 22.03 2.02 -1.63
CA ALA A 105 23.43 1.62 -1.82
C ALA A 105 23.99 0.70 -0.72
N GLU A 106 23.45 0.80 0.50
CA GLU A 106 23.76 -0.06 1.65
C GLU A 106 22.59 -1.00 2.01
N GLY A 107 21.65 -1.21 1.08
CA GLY A 107 20.48 -2.04 1.26
C GLY A 107 20.79 -3.54 1.20
N ASP A 108 19.77 -4.34 1.46
CA ASP A 108 19.92 -5.79 1.55
C ASP A 108 20.40 -6.42 0.23
N ILE A 109 19.93 -5.90 -0.92
CA ILE A 109 20.36 -6.40 -2.23
C ILE A 109 21.83 -6.07 -2.50
N ALA A 110 22.26 -4.85 -2.20
CA ALA A 110 23.66 -4.44 -2.40
C ALA A 110 24.61 -5.23 -1.48
N LYS A 111 24.23 -5.45 -0.22
CA LYS A 111 24.99 -6.30 0.71
C LYS A 111 25.10 -7.72 0.19
N LEU A 112 24.01 -8.33 -0.22
CA LEU A 112 23.98 -9.69 -0.73
C LEU A 112 24.78 -9.83 -2.02
N SER A 113 24.69 -8.85 -2.93
CA SER A 113 25.48 -8.78 -4.16
C SER A 113 26.99 -8.75 -3.86
N GLY A 114 27.40 -7.94 -2.87
CA GLY A 114 28.78 -7.84 -2.44
C GLY A 114 29.33 -9.10 -1.77
N ILE A 115 28.53 -9.73 -0.90
CA ILE A 115 28.92 -10.96 -0.19
C ILE A 115 29.09 -12.14 -1.16
N LEU A 116 28.21 -12.26 -2.14
CA LEU A 116 28.17 -13.40 -3.06
C LEU A 116 28.97 -13.14 -4.34
N ASP A 117 29.49 -11.95 -4.56
CA ASP A 117 30.15 -11.51 -5.81
C ASP A 117 29.25 -11.77 -7.04
N ILE A 118 27.95 -11.48 -6.91
CA ILE A 118 26.96 -11.69 -7.96
C ILE A 118 26.42 -10.33 -8.41
N ASN A 119 26.54 -10.03 -9.70
CA ASN A 119 25.84 -8.88 -10.27
C ASN A 119 24.35 -9.17 -10.39
N MET A 120 23.49 -8.32 -9.83
CA MET A 120 22.04 -8.45 -9.79
C MET A 120 21.39 -7.36 -10.63
N ASP A 121 20.63 -7.73 -11.66
CA ASP A 121 19.81 -6.78 -12.45
C ASP A 121 18.49 -6.51 -11.71
N VAL A 122 18.49 -5.45 -10.91
CA VAL A 122 17.35 -5.03 -10.08
C VAL A 122 16.81 -3.71 -10.58
N ARG A 123 15.50 -3.65 -10.82
CA ARG A 123 14.86 -2.45 -11.35
C ARG A 123 13.58 -2.13 -10.58
N LEU A 124 13.35 -0.82 -10.40
CA LEU A 124 12.17 -0.31 -9.72
C LEU A 124 11.04 -0.07 -10.70
N ALA A 125 9.84 -0.46 -10.31
CA ALA A 125 8.59 -0.11 -10.97
C ALA A 125 7.71 0.67 -9.99
N LYS A 126 7.44 1.92 -10.29
CA LYS A 126 6.67 2.85 -9.46
C LYS A 126 5.35 3.20 -10.13
N SER A 127 4.38 3.59 -9.32
CA SER A 127 3.08 4.11 -9.77
C SER A 127 3.25 5.34 -10.67
N GLN A 128 2.29 5.55 -11.53
CA GLN A 128 2.35 6.60 -12.58
C GLN A 128 2.36 8.00 -11.99
N ASP A 129 1.62 8.23 -10.91
CA ASP A 129 1.54 9.48 -10.16
C ASP A 129 2.88 9.91 -9.52
N GLN A 130 3.82 8.98 -9.41
CA GLN A 130 5.20 9.26 -8.97
C GLN A 130 6.08 9.86 -10.06
N TYR A 131 5.53 10.12 -11.24
CA TYR A 131 6.30 10.67 -12.37
C TYR A 131 5.75 12.00 -12.85
N LEU A 132 6.68 12.89 -13.20
CA LEU A 132 6.43 14.14 -13.89
C LEU A 132 5.72 13.89 -15.23
N CYS A 133 4.65 14.63 -15.52
CA CYS A 133 3.98 14.66 -16.80
C CYS A 133 4.44 15.87 -17.60
N LEU A 134 5.22 15.67 -18.66
CA LEU A 134 5.73 16.75 -19.47
C LEU A 134 4.63 17.63 -20.09
N LYS A 135 3.50 17.02 -20.49
CA LYS A 135 2.36 17.76 -21.04
C LYS A 135 1.74 18.71 -20.01
N LYS A 136 1.61 18.25 -18.76
CA LYS A 136 1.12 19.12 -17.66
C LYS A 136 2.13 20.18 -17.29
N LEU A 137 3.41 19.82 -17.23
CA LEU A 137 4.48 20.79 -16.96
C LEU A 137 4.46 21.93 -18.00
N ASP A 138 4.43 21.62 -19.30
CA ASP A 138 4.34 22.63 -20.37
C ASP A 138 3.10 23.53 -20.20
N ALA A 139 1.95 22.95 -19.85
CA ALA A 139 0.71 23.69 -19.67
C ALA A 139 0.75 24.61 -18.42
N VAL A 140 1.35 24.16 -17.32
CA VAL A 140 1.47 24.92 -16.07
C VAL A 140 2.48 26.06 -16.24
N THR A 141 3.66 25.78 -16.79
CA THR A 141 4.70 26.79 -17.07
C THR A 141 4.20 27.90 -18.00
N ALA A 142 3.28 27.60 -18.91
CA ALA A 142 2.68 28.61 -19.79
C ALA A 142 1.63 29.49 -19.11
N ARG A 143 1.11 29.11 -17.93
CA ARG A 143 -0.02 29.77 -17.24
C ARG A 143 0.33 30.42 -15.90
N THR A 144 1.38 29.98 -15.24
CA THR A 144 1.72 30.39 -13.87
C THR A 144 3.19 30.76 -13.75
N ASP A 145 3.48 31.86 -13.05
CA ASP A 145 4.83 32.30 -12.68
C ASP A 145 5.23 31.64 -11.33
N ASN A 146 5.31 30.31 -11.29
CA ASN A 146 5.78 29.56 -10.12
C ASN A 146 7.25 29.22 -10.26
N GLU A 147 8.12 29.90 -9.50
CA GLU A 147 9.58 29.75 -9.58
C GLU A 147 10.04 28.29 -9.40
N ASN A 148 9.41 27.52 -8.51
CA ASN A 148 9.76 26.11 -8.28
C ASN A 148 9.48 25.24 -9.50
N ILE A 149 8.38 25.51 -10.23
CA ILE A 149 7.98 24.74 -11.42
C ILE A 149 8.84 25.16 -12.63
N GLU A 150 9.17 26.46 -12.76
CA GLU A 150 10.07 26.95 -13.80
C GLU A 150 11.49 26.37 -13.62
N GLU A 151 12.01 26.29 -12.40
CA GLU A 151 13.31 25.67 -12.13
C GLU A 151 13.33 24.20 -12.57
N ILE A 152 12.25 23.46 -12.38
CA ILE A 152 12.14 22.07 -12.87
C ILE A 152 12.25 22.04 -14.39
N TYR A 153 11.51 22.91 -15.10
CA TYR A 153 11.52 22.96 -16.55
C TYR A 153 12.94 23.24 -17.08
N ASP A 154 13.66 24.18 -16.46
CA ASP A 154 15.01 24.56 -16.87
C ASP A 154 16.08 23.50 -16.54
N THR A 155 15.83 22.66 -15.53
CA THR A 155 16.77 21.60 -15.08
C THR A 155 16.53 20.25 -15.76
N LEU A 156 15.51 20.12 -16.61
CA LEU A 156 15.26 18.89 -17.37
C LEU A 156 16.45 18.54 -18.28
N PRO A 157 16.70 17.25 -18.52
CA PRO A 157 17.73 16.81 -19.46
C PRO A 157 17.57 17.40 -20.86
N ASP A 158 18.67 17.80 -21.51
CA ASP A 158 18.66 18.43 -22.84
C ASP A 158 17.81 17.69 -23.87
N PHE A 159 17.79 16.34 -23.85
CA PHE A 159 17.02 15.54 -24.80
C PHE A 159 15.48 15.69 -24.63
N VAL A 160 15.02 16.21 -23.50
CA VAL A 160 13.60 16.49 -23.26
C VAL A 160 13.18 17.71 -24.08
N HIS A 161 14.04 18.71 -24.20
CA HIS A 161 13.81 19.93 -24.97
C HIS A 161 14.11 19.74 -26.47
N ASP A 162 15.09 18.89 -26.78
CA ASP A 162 15.50 18.64 -28.16
C ASP A 162 14.75 17.42 -28.72
N HIS A 163 13.92 17.62 -29.73
CA HIS A 163 13.12 16.57 -30.38
C HIS A 163 13.96 15.55 -31.17
N SER A 164 15.27 15.60 -31.08
CA SER A 164 16.22 14.85 -31.91
C SER A 164 16.68 13.52 -31.32
N GLY A 165 15.80 12.61 -30.97
CA GLY A 165 16.18 11.21 -30.87
C GLY A 165 16.04 10.54 -29.49
N MET A 166 15.56 9.30 -29.53
CA MET A 166 15.53 8.40 -28.37
C MET A 166 16.94 8.12 -27.87
N GLN A 167 17.18 8.49 -26.64
CA GLN A 167 18.39 8.13 -25.92
C GLN A 167 18.24 6.75 -25.23
N SER A 168 19.35 6.16 -24.81
CA SER A 168 19.34 5.08 -23.83
C SER A 168 18.64 5.57 -22.56
N PHE A 169 18.10 4.63 -21.75
CA PHE A 169 17.43 4.96 -20.50
C PHE A 169 18.22 5.99 -19.68
N TYR A 170 17.54 7.05 -19.31
CA TYR A 170 18.02 8.09 -18.42
C TYR A 170 16.95 8.27 -17.33
N HIS A 171 17.36 8.19 -16.08
CA HIS A 171 16.44 8.35 -14.95
C HIS A 171 16.19 9.84 -14.70
N TYR A 172 14.94 10.25 -14.79
CA TYR A 172 14.49 11.60 -14.44
C TYR A 172 13.00 11.64 -14.24
N GLY A 173 12.53 12.67 -13.56
CA GLY A 173 11.10 12.95 -13.39
C GLY A 173 10.42 12.15 -12.28
N ASP A 174 11.18 11.50 -11.42
CA ASP A 174 10.67 10.82 -10.23
C ASP A 174 10.39 11.83 -9.09
N ARG A 175 9.27 11.69 -8.39
CA ARG A 175 8.87 12.56 -7.26
C ARG A 175 10.00 12.81 -6.25
N LYS A 176 10.85 11.82 -6.00
CA LYS A 176 11.98 11.92 -5.08
C LYS A 176 13.06 12.90 -5.51
N GLU A 177 13.15 13.22 -6.78
CA GLU A 177 14.11 14.21 -7.31
C GLU A 177 13.67 15.65 -6.99
N TYR A 178 12.40 15.84 -6.59
CA TYR A 178 11.79 17.13 -6.30
C TYR A 178 11.27 17.26 -4.85
N PRO A 179 12.13 17.06 -3.84
CA PRO A 179 11.70 17.05 -2.43
C PRO A 179 11.27 18.43 -1.90
N HIS A 180 11.61 19.50 -2.64
CA HIS A 180 11.25 20.87 -2.31
C HIS A 180 9.80 21.24 -2.68
N LEU A 181 9.17 20.49 -3.59
CA LEU A 181 7.77 20.72 -3.96
C LEU A 181 6.81 20.25 -2.87
N THR A 182 5.78 21.03 -2.65
CA THR A 182 4.61 20.57 -1.90
C THR A 182 3.82 19.53 -2.71
N ASP A 183 2.95 18.78 -2.04
CA ASP A 183 2.07 17.83 -2.74
C ASP A 183 1.10 18.53 -3.68
N GLU A 184 0.65 19.74 -3.34
CA GLU A 184 -0.19 20.56 -4.20
C GLU A 184 0.53 20.99 -5.49
N GLU A 185 1.79 21.43 -5.39
CA GLU A 185 2.62 21.78 -6.56
C GLU A 185 2.91 20.53 -7.41
N TRP A 186 3.23 19.41 -6.77
CA TRP A 186 3.47 18.15 -7.47
C TRP A 186 2.24 17.68 -8.24
N ASN A 187 1.05 17.73 -7.64
CA ASN A 187 -0.20 17.34 -8.28
C ASN A 187 -0.57 18.18 -9.50
N GLN A 188 -0.03 19.38 -9.64
CA GLN A 188 -0.21 20.20 -10.85
C GLN A 188 0.59 19.67 -12.03
N ILE A 189 1.72 18.99 -11.81
CA ILE A 189 2.67 18.60 -12.86
C ILE A 189 2.91 17.09 -12.96
N ASN A 190 2.45 16.28 -12.01
CA ASN A 190 2.58 14.83 -12.08
C ASN A 190 1.58 14.20 -13.06
N TRP A 191 1.80 12.94 -13.37
CA TRP A 191 0.80 12.15 -14.08
C TRP A 191 -0.46 11.99 -13.24
N ASP A 192 -1.59 12.17 -13.84
CA ASP A 192 -2.91 11.84 -13.28
C ASP A 192 -3.69 10.97 -14.28
N THR A 193 -4.83 10.50 -13.84
CA THR A 193 -5.69 9.64 -14.64
C THR A 193 -6.29 10.34 -15.87
N PHE A 194 -6.27 11.67 -15.94
CA PHE A 194 -6.70 12.46 -17.09
C PHE A 194 -5.63 12.59 -18.19
N GLN A 195 -4.63 11.71 -18.22
CA GLN A 195 -3.57 11.72 -19.22
C GLN A 195 -3.55 10.40 -20.01
N ASP A 196 -3.73 10.46 -21.33
CA ASP A 196 -3.46 9.30 -22.19
C ASP A 196 -2.00 9.30 -22.65
N CYS A 197 -1.20 8.39 -22.07
CA CYS A 197 0.19 8.21 -22.44
C CYS A 197 0.38 7.51 -23.78
N SER A 198 -0.63 6.83 -24.32
CA SER A 198 -0.52 6.05 -25.54
C SER A 198 -0.51 6.95 -26.78
N SER A 199 -1.31 7.99 -26.79
CA SER A 199 -1.39 9.01 -27.85
C SER A 199 -0.51 10.24 -27.60
N CYS A 200 0.18 10.32 -26.45
CA CYS A 200 0.99 11.48 -26.08
C CYS A 200 2.21 11.64 -27.01
N GLU A 201 2.34 12.80 -27.65
CA GLU A 201 3.46 13.13 -28.53
C GLU A 201 4.83 13.12 -27.80
N GLN A 202 4.82 13.41 -26.50
CA GLN A 202 6.03 13.49 -25.67
C GLN A 202 6.45 12.12 -25.10
N ARG A 203 5.68 11.05 -25.33
CA ARG A 203 5.88 9.73 -24.70
C ARG A 203 7.28 9.16 -24.84
N HIS A 204 7.96 9.42 -25.98
CA HIS A 204 9.28 8.85 -26.26
C HIS A 204 10.42 9.47 -25.45
N ARG A 205 10.19 10.63 -24.84
CA ARG A 205 11.14 11.35 -24.00
C ARG A 205 10.66 11.48 -22.54
N CYS A 206 9.43 11.05 -22.25
CA CYS A 206 8.83 11.12 -20.92
C CYS A 206 9.47 10.14 -19.94
N GLY A 207 9.84 10.62 -18.73
CA GLY A 207 10.47 9.82 -17.67
C GLY A 207 9.67 8.57 -17.29
N LEU A 208 8.35 8.67 -17.20
CA LEU A 208 7.46 7.54 -16.95
C LEU A 208 7.60 6.45 -18.03
N THR A 209 7.58 6.82 -19.32
CA THR A 209 7.67 5.85 -20.41
C THR A 209 9.06 5.21 -20.47
N LEU A 210 10.12 6.00 -20.31
CA LEU A 210 11.49 5.51 -20.23
C LEU A 210 11.69 4.54 -19.09
N SER A 211 11.15 4.85 -17.91
CA SER A 211 11.18 3.95 -16.74
C SER A 211 10.45 2.63 -17.00
N ARG A 212 9.25 2.68 -17.60
CA ARG A 212 8.49 1.48 -17.99
C ARG A 212 9.26 0.60 -18.96
N GLU A 213 9.88 1.16 -19.97
CA GLU A 213 10.72 0.39 -20.90
C GLU A 213 11.95 -0.19 -20.24
N HIS A 214 12.50 0.52 -19.25
CA HIS A 214 13.66 0.07 -18.50
C HIS A 214 13.32 -1.12 -17.60
N TYR A 215 12.37 -0.99 -16.66
CA TYR A 215 12.11 -2.08 -15.70
C TYR A 215 11.54 -3.34 -16.36
N ARG A 216 10.80 -3.21 -17.48
CA ARG A 216 10.31 -4.37 -18.23
C ARG A 216 11.42 -5.26 -18.83
N LYS A 217 12.62 -4.72 -18.96
CA LYS A 217 13.82 -5.44 -19.46
C LYS A 217 14.65 -6.06 -18.32
N ALA A 218 14.15 -6.02 -17.08
CA ALA A 218 14.83 -6.64 -15.95
C ALA A 218 14.99 -8.17 -16.17
N HIS A 219 16.14 -8.69 -15.78
CA HIS A 219 16.42 -10.13 -15.90
C HIS A 219 16.23 -10.86 -14.57
N ASP A 220 16.57 -10.21 -13.44
CA ASP A 220 16.53 -10.84 -12.13
C ASP A 220 15.32 -10.39 -11.31
N LEU A 221 15.26 -9.13 -10.92
CA LEU A 221 14.26 -8.62 -10.00
C LEU A 221 13.57 -7.35 -10.51
N ILE A 222 12.26 -7.28 -10.32
CA ILE A 222 11.48 -6.04 -10.38
C ILE A 222 10.92 -5.79 -8.98
N ILE A 223 11.20 -4.63 -8.41
CA ILE A 223 10.70 -4.22 -7.11
C ILE A 223 9.61 -3.18 -7.32
N CYS A 224 8.47 -3.35 -6.65
CA CYS A 224 7.34 -2.43 -6.71
C CYS A 224 6.59 -2.41 -5.38
N SER A 225 5.60 -1.52 -5.24
CA SER A 225 4.65 -1.57 -4.13
C SER A 225 3.55 -2.59 -4.38
N HIS A 226 2.85 -3.01 -3.29
CA HIS A 226 1.61 -3.80 -3.40
C HIS A 226 0.56 -3.08 -4.24
N ASP A 227 0.42 -1.77 -4.07
CA ASP A 227 -0.51 -0.94 -4.83
C ASP A 227 -0.23 -1.03 -6.33
N PHE A 228 1.04 -0.87 -6.73
CA PHE A 228 1.42 -0.96 -8.15
C PHE A 228 1.23 -2.38 -8.72
N TYR A 229 1.51 -3.41 -7.92
CA TYR A 229 1.23 -4.79 -8.33
C TYR A 229 -0.27 -5.01 -8.56
N MET A 230 -1.11 -4.50 -7.68
CA MET A 230 -2.56 -4.62 -7.82
C MET A 230 -3.11 -3.77 -8.96
N GLU A 231 -2.57 -2.58 -9.22
CA GLU A 231 -2.86 -1.77 -10.40
C GLU A 231 -2.54 -2.57 -11.69
N HIS A 232 -1.37 -3.25 -11.73
CA HIS A 232 -1.04 -4.13 -12.84
C HIS A 232 -2.09 -5.23 -13.05
N ILE A 233 -2.52 -5.90 -11.97
CA ILE A 233 -3.53 -6.97 -12.05
C ILE A 233 -4.87 -6.42 -12.56
N TRP A 234 -5.28 -5.27 -12.06
CA TRP A 234 -6.57 -4.66 -12.39
C TRP A 234 -6.61 -4.20 -13.85
N THR A 235 -5.59 -3.50 -14.30
CA THR A 235 -5.51 -2.93 -15.64
C THR A 235 -5.08 -3.92 -16.73
N TYR A 236 -4.68 -5.14 -16.36
CA TYR A 236 -4.06 -6.10 -17.27
C TYR A 236 -4.89 -6.39 -18.52
N GLU A 237 -6.17 -6.73 -18.35
CA GLU A 237 -7.05 -7.11 -19.45
C GLU A 237 -7.48 -5.91 -20.31
N ALA A 238 -7.71 -4.75 -19.68
CA ALA A 238 -8.02 -3.50 -20.39
C ALA A 238 -6.87 -3.10 -21.31
N ARG A 239 -5.65 -3.03 -20.76
CA ARG A 239 -4.45 -2.69 -21.54
C ARG A 239 -4.20 -3.63 -22.70
N LYS A 240 -4.42 -4.93 -22.52
CA LYS A 240 -4.30 -5.92 -23.61
C LYS A 240 -5.33 -5.71 -24.71
N ARG A 241 -6.58 -5.39 -24.36
CA ARG A 241 -7.64 -5.10 -25.35
C ARG A 241 -7.31 -3.86 -26.19
N GLU A 242 -6.68 -2.86 -25.59
CA GLU A 242 -6.22 -1.64 -26.24
C GLU A 242 -4.90 -1.81 -27.01
N GLY A 243 -4.33 -3.01 -27.05
CA GLY A 243 -3.04 -3.26 -27.70
C GLY A 243 -1.84 -2.71 -26.93
N GLN A 244 -2.02 -2.30 -25.67
CA GLN A 244 -0.95 -1.83 -24.81
C GLN A 244 -0.26 -2.98 -24.10
N LEU A 245 1.02 -2.79 -23.75
CA LEU A 245 1.73 -3.74 -22.88
C LEU A 245 1.21 -3.62 -21.44
N PRO A 246 1.05 -4.74 -20.72
CA PRO A 246 0.77 -4.74 -19.28
C PRO A 246 1.81 -3.93 -18.50
N LEU A 247 1.45 -3.39 -17.33
CA LEU A 247 2.38 -2.61 -16.51
C LEU A 247 3.63 -3.42 -16.12
N LEU A 248 3.46 -4.63 -15.64
CA LEU A 248 4.57 -5.55 -15.34
C LEU A 248 4.66 -6.65 -16.39
N PRO A 249 5.87 -7.16 -16.70
CA PRO A 249 6.05 -8.32 -17.57
C PRO A 249 5.60 -9.61 -16.86
N GLU A 250 5.60 -10.72 -17.59
CA GLU A 250 5.42 -12.04 -16.98
C GLU A 250 6.56 -12.34 -16.00
N SER A 251 6.23 -12.82 -14.82
CA SER A 251 7.17 -13.12 -13.74
C SER A 251 7.41 -14.62 -13.56
N SER A 252 8.57 -14.98 -13.01
CA SER A 252 8.90 -16.33 -12.58
C SER A 252 8.22 -16.69 -11.26
N CYS A 253 8.21 -15.79 -10.32
CA CYS A 253 7.55 -15.87 -9.01
C CYS A 253 7.18 -14.48 -8.52
N VAL A 254 6.39 -14.39 -7.45
CA VAL A 254 6.06 -13.14 -6.76
C VAL A 254 6.30 -13.30 -5.27
N VAL A 255 6.99 -12.36 -4.67
CA VAL A 255 7.14 -12.24 -3.21
C VAL A 255 6.34 -11.02 -2.75
N PHE A 256 5.48 -11.21 -1.77
CA PHE A 256 4.77 -10.14 -1.07
C PHE A 256 5.42 -9.93 0.29
N ASP A 257 6.26 -8.91 0.40
CA ASP A 257 6.87 -8.54 1.69
C ASP A 257 5.89 -7.69 2.49
N GLU A 258 5.71 -8.03 3.77
CA GLU A 258 4.57 -7.64 4.60
C GLU A 258 3.23 -8.01 3.93
N GLY A 259 3.14 -9.24 3.47
CA GLY A 259 2.09 -9.75 2.58
C GLY A 259 0.67 -9.72 3.17
N HIS A 260 0.50 -9.56 4.49
CA HIS A 260 -0.81 -9.36 5.11
C HIS A 260 -1.50 -8.06 4.65
N LEU A 261 -0.74 -7.10 4.12
CA LEU A 261 -1.27 -5.84 3.60
C LEU A 261 -1.79 -5.90 2.15
N LEU A 262 -1.56 -7.02 1.46
CA LEU A 262 -2.00 -7.16 0.07
C LEU A 262 -3.52 -7.02 -0.09
N GLU A 263 -4.30 -7.43 0.92
CA GLU A 263 -5.76 -7.27 0.88
C GLU A 263 -6.17 -5.79 0.76
N PHE A 264 -5.52 -4.89 1.52
CA PHE A 264 -5.82 -3.46 1.46
C PHE A 264 -5.42 -2.85 0.12
N ALA A 265 -4.28 -3.24 -0.43
CA ALA A 265 -3.86 -2.82 -1.77
C ALA A 265 -4.83 -3.32 -2.85
N ALA A 266 -5.34 -4.54 -2.73
CA ALA A 266 -6.35 -5.08 -3.63
C ALA A 266 -7.68 -4.31 -3.53
N GLN A 267 -8.14 -4.03 -2.32
CA GLN A 267 -9.34 -3.21 -2.09
C GLN A 267 -9.18 -1.83 -2.73
N LYS A 268 -8.05 -1.16 -2.51
CA LYS A 268 -7.75 0.16 -3.08
C LYS A 268 -7.76 0.15 -4.60
N ALA A 269 -7.09 -0.82 -5.23
CA ALA A 269 -7.00 -0.93 -6.69
C ALA A 269 -8.35 -1.25 -7.36
N LEU A 270 -9.24 -1.97 -6.66
CA LEU A 270 -10.55 -2.37 -7.18
C LEU A 270 -11.65 -1.34 -6.88
N THR A 271 -11.31 -0.26 -6.20
CA THR A 271 -12.26 0.75 -5.76
C THR A 271 -12.37 1.86 -6.80
N TYR A 272 -13.60 2.17 -7.21
CA TYR A 272 -13.92 3.35 -8.01
C TYR A 272 -14.13 4.56 -7.13
N ARG A 273 -13.64 5.69 -7.56
CA ARG A 273 -13.76 6.96 -6.85
C ARG A 273 -14.33 8.00 -7.80
N ILE A 274 -15.49 8.56 -7.44
CA ILE A 274 -16.15 9.61 -8.19
C ILE A 274 -16.17 10.86 -7.31
N GLN A 275 -15.45 11.88 -7.71
CA GLN A 275 -15.39 13.16 -6.99
C GLN A 275 -16.45 14.11 -7.54
N GLU A 276 -16.90 15.03 -6.69
CA GLU A 276 -17.94 15.99 -6.97
C GLU A 276 -17.69 16.88 -8.20
N ASP A 277 -16.41 17.17 -8.51
CA ASP A 277 -16.01 17.99 -9.65
C ASP A 277 -15.55 17.20 -10.89
N THR A 278 -15.48 15.87 -10.78
CA THR A 278 -14.87 15.03 -11.83
C THR A 278 -15.56 15.17 -13.18
N LEU A 279 -16.88 15.10 -13.23
CA LEU A 279 -17.63 15.15 -14.49
C LEU A 279 -17.59 16.54 -15.11
N GLU A 280 -17.70 17.60 -14.31
CA GLU A 280 -17.59 18.99 -14.79
C GLU A 280 -16.20 19.21 -15.43
N ASN A 281 -15.12 18.86 -14.71
CA ASN A 281 -13.75 18.98 -15.20
C ASN A 281 -13.50 18.15 -16.48
N LEU A 282 -14.19 17.04 -16.64
CA LEU A 282 -14.07 16.17 -17.81
C LEU A 282 -14.84 16.75 -19.01
N LEU A 283 -16.10 17.08 -18.83
CA LEU A 283 -17.00 17.49 -19.91
C LEU A 283 -16.72 18.92 -20.40
N THR A 284 -16.24 19.82 -19.54
CA THR A 284 -15.85 21.17 -19.93
C THR A 284 -14.76 21.16 -20.99
N ARG A 285 -13.89 20.16 -21.02
CA ARG A 285 -12.86 19.99 -22.06
C ARG A 285 -13.47 19.79 -23.46
N LEU A 286 -14.65 19.18 -23.55
CA LEU A 286 -15.37 19.05 -24.81
C LEU A 286 -15.89 20.41 -25.30
N LEU A 287 -16.37 21.26 -24.37
CA LEU A 287 -16.90 22.59 -24.69
C LEU A 287 -15.82 23.59 -25.11
N GLU A 288 -14.54 23.29 -24.86
CA GLU A 288 -13.40 24.06 -25.39
C GLU A 288 -13.23 23.85 -26.92
N ASN A 289 -13.90 22.87 -27.51
CA ASN A 289 -13.87 22.54 -28.94
C ASN A 289 -15.13 23.07 -29.66
N ASP A 290 -15.12 23.01 -30.98
CA ASP A 290 -16.23 23.48 -31.79
C ASP A 290 -17.32 22.39 -31.95
N VAL A 291 -17.95 22.05 -30.78
CA VAL A 291 -19.00 21.05 -30.70
C VAL A 291 -20.36 21.62 -31.10
N ARG A 292 -21.28 20.76 -31.58
CA ARG A 292 -22.64 21.17 -31.94
C ARG A 292 -23.42 21.74 -30.75
N GLU A 293 -24.24 22.77 -31.00
CA GLU A 293 -25.04 23.44 -29.97
C GLU A 293 -25.94 22.44 -29.17
N GLU A 294 -26.59 21.50 -29.89
CA GLU A 294 -27.43 20.47 -29.24
C GLU A 294 -26.63 19.54 -28.31
N PHE A 295 -25.37 19.26 -28.64
CA PHE A 295 -24.50 18.45 -27.81
C PHE A 295 -23.97 19.25 -26.61
N ALA A 296 -23.63 20.52 -26.80
CA ALA A 296 -23.24 21.43 -25.71
C ALA A 296 -24.33 21.54 -24.64
N VAL A 297 -25.59 21.71 -25.04
CA VAL A 297 -26.73 21.77 -24.12
C VAL A 297 -26.88 20.45 -23.30
N LYS A 298 -26.64 19.30 -23.95
CA LYS A 298 -26.66 18.00 -23.19
C LYS A 298 -25.54 17.88 -22.22
N ILE A 299 -24.36 18.38 -22.54
CA ILE A 299 -23.20 18.42 -21.62
C ILE A 299 -23.53 19.29 -20.40
N GLU A 300 -24.01 20.52 -20.61
CA GLU A 300 -24.42 21.42 -19.53
C GLU A 300 -25.48 20.77 -18.64
N HIS A 301 -26.49 20.14 -19.23
CA HIS A 301 -27.52 19.44 -18.46
C HIS A 301 -26.94 18.25 -17.64
N ALA A 302 -25.99 17.49 -18.20
CA ALA A 302 -25.35 16.41 -17.46
C ALA A 302 -24.52 16.93 -16.27
N ILE A 303 -23.84 18.05 -16.41
CA ILE A 303 -23.12 18.72 -15.33
C ILE A 303 -24.09 19.15 -14.21
N ASP A 304 -25.22 19.75 -14.57
CA ASP A 304 -26.25 20.17 -13.59
C ASP A 304 -26.83 18.96 -12.83
N VAL A 305 -27.16 17.88 -13.54
CA VAL A 305 -27.71 16.65 -12.91
C VAL A 305 -26.64 15.95 -12.05
N TYR A 306 -25.37 16.02 -12.42
CA TYR A 306 -24.28 15.50 -11.62
C TYR A 306 -24.11 16.30 -10.31
N ALA A 307 -24.17 17.61 -10.35
CA ALA A 307 -24.16 18.44 -9.14
C ALA A 307 -25.37 18.11 -8.24
N MET A 308 -26.57 17.97 -8.82
CA MET A 308 -27.77 17.54 -8.07
C MET A 308 -27.58 16.12 -7.45
N PHE A 309 -26.87 15.23 -8.11
CA PHE A 309 -26.59 13.90 -7.57
C PHE A 309 -25.73 14.01 -6.31
N PHE A 310 -24.67 14.83 -6.31
CA PHE A 310 -23.83 15.04 -5.14
C PHE A 310 -24.55 15.79 -4.00
N ASP A 311 -25.42 16.74 -4.30
CA ASP A 311 -26.31 17.36 -3.29
C ASP A 311 -27.17 16.28 -2.58
N ARG A 312 -27.82 15.39 -3.36
CA ARG A 312 -28.61 14.30 -2.81
C ARG A 312 -27.77 13.26 -2.06
N LEU A 313 -26.56 13.03 -2.52
CA LEU A 313 -25.59 12.14 -1.88
C LEU A 313 -25.17 12.71 -0.51
N SER A 314 -24.91 14.01 -0.44
CA SER A 314 -24.61 14.70 0.81
C SER A 314 -25.77 14.60 1.82
N GLU A 315 -27.00 14.89 1.37
CA GLU A 315 -28.20 14.78 2.21
C GLU A 315 -28.46 13.35 2.72
N ALA A 316 -28.06 12.34 1.93
CA ALA A 316 -28.25 10.92 2.23
C ALA A 316 -27.09 10.31 3.04
N SER A 317 -26.03 11.06 3.29
CA SER A 317 -24.83 10.61 3.98
C SER A 317 -24.89 10.89 5.47
N THR A 318 -24.45 9.92 6.29
CA THR A 318 -24.38 10.03 7.75
C THR A 318 -22.98 9.66 8.24
N GLU A 319 -22.48 10.38 9.22
CA GLU A 319 -21.19 10.12 9.83
C GLU A 319 -21.21 8.81 10.61
N ILE A 320 -20.12 8.04 10.49
CA ILE A 320 -19.89 6.83 11.27
C ILE A 320 -18.89 7.18 12.37
N VAL A 321 -19.30 6.99 13.62
CA VAL A 321 -18.44 7.28 14.79
C VAL A 321 -17.13 6.46 14.69
N GLY A 322 -16.01 7.17 14.78
CA GLY A 322 -14.68 6.55 14.71
C GLY A 322 -14.20 6.18 13.31
N SER A 323 -14.86 6.70 12.25
CA SER A 323 -14.45 6.47 10.86
C SER A 323 -14.47 7.80 10.08
N SER A 324 -13.52 7.94 9.14
CA SER A 324 -13.55 9.03 8.15
C SER A 324 -14.55 8.79 7.01
N ARG A 325 -15.20 7.62 6.99
CA ARG A 325 -16.16 7.20 5.98
C ARG A 325 -17.57 7.51 6.47
N LYS A 326 -18.43 7.99 5.57
CA LYS A 326 -19.84 8.25 5.82
C LYS A 326 -20.69 7.14 5.19
N GLU A 327 -21.68 6.66 5.92
CA GLU A 327 -22.67 5.72 5.39
C GLU A 327 -23.65 6.44 4.48
N VAL A 328 -24.10 5.79 3.41
CA VAL A 328 -25.01 6.37 2.42
C VAL A 328 -26.36 5.64 2.45
N ALA A 329 -27.42 6.36 2.78
CA ALA A 329 -28.79 5.85 2.66
C ALA A 329 -29.28 5.95 1.20
N ARG A 330 -29.78 4.85 0.64
CA ARG A 330 -30.32 4.81 -0.73
C ARG A 330 -31.73 5.38 -0.81
N THR A 331 -31.84 6.70 -0.71
CA THR A 331 -33.15 7.38 -0.80
C THR A 331 -33.72 7.31 -2.21
N ASN A 332 -35.05 7.39 -2.33
CA ASN A 332 -35.71 7.43 -3.64
C ASN A 332 -35.24 8.64 -4.48
N GLY A 333 -34.95 9.75 -3.83
CA GLY A 333 -34.45 10.97 -4.49
C GLY A 333 -33.08 10.74 -5.15
N LEU A 334 -32.12 10.18 -4.38
CA LEU A 334 -30.78 9.84 -4.87
C LEU A 334 -30.83 8.84 -6.03
N GLN A 335 -31.69 7.79 -5.90
CA GLN A 335 -31.86 6.80 -6.95
C GLN A 335 -32.48 7.37 -8.23
N SER A 336 -33.42 8.31 -8.14
CA SER A 336 -34.04 8.94 -9.29
C SER A 336 -33.05 9.79 -10.07
N VAL A 337 -32.28 10.64 -9.37
CA VAL A 337 -31.25 11.48 -9.99
C VAL A 337 -30.11 10.63 -10.55
N GLY A 338 -29.70 9.56 -9.87
CA GLY A 338 -28.69 8.63 -10.39
C GLY A 338 -29.11 7.93 -11.68
N LYS A 339 -30.38 7.54 -11.83
CA LYS A 339 -30.90 6.97 -13.09
C LYS A 339 -30.94 7.99 -14.22
N GLU A 340 -31.32 9.22 -13.93
CA GLU A 340 -31.31 10.31 -14.89
C GLU A 340 -29.90 10.60 -15.39
N LEU A 341 -28.94 10.66 -14.45
CA LEU A 341 -27.53 10.84 -14.76
C LEU A 341 -26.99 9.72 -15.67
N LEU A 342 -27.24 8.45 -15.34
CA LEU A 342 -26.84 7.31 -16.17
C LEU A 342 -27.40 7.41 -17.60
N SER A 343 -28.65 7.84 -17.76
CA SER A 343 -29.26 8.03 -19.07
C SER A 343 -28.57 9.15 -19.86
N LEU A 344 -28.17 10.24 -19.20
CA LEU A 344 -27.45 11.34 -19.82
C LEU A 344 -26.03 10.93 -20.23
N LEU A 345 -25.32 10.20 -19.39
CA LEU A 345 -23.97 9.70 -19.70
C LEU A 345 -24.00 8.75 -20.92
N GLU A 346 -24.99 7.85 -21.00
CA GLU A 346 -25.17 6.98 -22.16
C GLU A 346 -25.43 7.79 -23.46
N HIS A 347 -26.26 8.85 -23.38
CA HIS A 347 -26.49 9.73 -24.53
C HIS A 347 -25.22 10.46 -24.93
N ILE A 348 -24.44 11.00 -23.99
CA ILE A 348 -23.18 11.69 -24.28
C ILE A 348 -22.17 10.73 -24.91
N GLY A 349 -22.02 9.51 -24.41
CA GLY A 349 -21.15 8.49 -25.00
C GLY A 349 -21.51 8.19 -26.48
N ASN A 350 -22.81 8.07 -26.79
CA ASN A 350 -23.27 7.85 -28.14
C ASN A 350 -22.98 9.07 -29.06
N GLU A 351 -23.12 10.29 -28.55
CA GLU A 351 -22.82 11.52 -29.33
C GLU A 351 -21.30 11.70 -29.53
N LEU A 352 -20.45 11.28 -28.57
CA LEU A 352 -18.99 11.30 -28.75
C LEU A 352 -18.53 10.50 -29.96
N VAL A 353 -19.14 9.35 -30.24
CA VAL A 353 -18.86 8.56 -31.44
C VAL A 353 -19.11 9.38 -32.67
N PHE A 354 -20.20 10.15 -32.70
CA PHE A 354 -20.52 11.03 -33.83
C PHE A 354 -19.56 12.23 -33.95
N GLU A 355 -19.20 12.87 -32.82
CA GLU A 355 -18.23 13.98 -32.80
C GLU A 355 -16.83 13.50 -33.26
N SER A 356 -16.47 12.25 -32.97
CA SER A 356 -15.22 11.66 -33.45
C SER A 356 -15.18 11.53 -34.99
N GLU A 357 -16.30 11.17 -35.60
CA GLU A 357 -16.42 11.05 -37.06
C GLU A 357 -16.40 12.43 -37.79
N THR A 358 -16.82 13.48 -37.11
CA THR A 358 -16.83 14.85 -37.66
C THR A 358 -15.53 15.62 -37.41
N TYR A 359 -14.60 15.06 -36.60
CA TYR A 359 -13.32 15.68 -36.23
C TYR A 359 -13.47 17.05 -35.55
N THR A 360 -14.56 17.27 -34.85
CA THR A 360 -14.82 18.51 -34.09
C THR A 360 -14.06 18.63 -32.81
N VAL A 361 -13.68 17.48 -32.22
CA VAL A 361 -12.90 17.37 -30.99
C VAL A 361 -11.60 16.63 -31.30
N ASP A 362 -10.50 17.02 -30.66
CA ASP A 362 -9.22 16.36 -30.86
C ASP A 362 -9.22 14.90 -30.27
N GLU A 363 -8.50 14.02 -30.95
CA GLU A 363 -8.48 12.58 -30.63
C GLU A 363 -8.02 12.29 -29.17
N TYR A 364 -7.11 13.11 -28.63
CA TYR A 364 -6.60 12.96 -27.27
C TYR A 364 -7.69 13.25 -26.24
N THR A 365 -8.41 14.36 -26.39
CA THR A 365 -9.53 14.75 -25.53
C THR A 365 -10.65 13.72 -25.60
N LEU A 366 -11.02 13.27 -26.81
CA LEU A 366 -12.05 12.26 -27.02
C LEU A 366 -11.76 10.97 -26.25
N ARG A 367 -10.55 10.44 -26.36
CA ARG A 367 -10.18 9.19 -25.68
C ARG A 367 -10.24 9.32 -24.18
N ILE A 368 -9.77 10.42 -23.61
CA ILE A 368 -9.84 10.66 -22.17
C ILE A 368 -11.29 10.71 -21.70
N VAL A 369 -12.13 11.49 -22.40
CA VAL A 369 -13.53 11.65 -22.03
C VAL A 369 -14.29 10.32 -22.14
N ASP A 370 -14.10 9.59 -23.23
CA ASP A 370 -14.75 8.29 -23.47
C ASP A 370 -14.39 7.26 -22.37
N GLU A 371 -13.10 7.10 -22.08
CA GLU A 371 -12.62 6.18 -21.03
C GLU A 371 -13.18 6.53 -19.65
N TYR A 372 -13.24 7.82 -19.32
CA TYR A 372 -13.74 8.26 -18.02
C TYR A 372 -15.25 8.18 -17.90
N LEU A 373 -15.98 8.50 -18.96
CA LEU A 373 -17.44 8.33 -18.97
C LEU A 373 -17.81 6.85 -18.76
N ASP A 374 -17.08 5.95 -19.41
CA ASP A 374 -17.27 4.51 -19.23
C ASP A 374 -17.01 4.09 -17.77
N GLN A 375 -15.97 4.63 -17.13
CA GLN A 375 -15.66 4.34 -15.72
C GLN A 375 -16.74 4.89 -14.78
N ILE A 376 -17.20 6.13 -15.00
CA ILE A 376 -18.25 6.75 -14.20
C ILE A 376 -19.58 6.00 -14.41
N ASP A 377 -19.97 5.70 -15.64
CA ASP A 377 -21.18 4.94 -15.95
C ASP A 377 -21.16 3.56 -15.26
N TYR A 378 -20.07 2.81 -15.42
CA TYR A 378 -19.92 1.50 -14.81
C TYR A 378 -20.00 1.56 -13.27
N SER A 379 -19.29 2.50 -12.65
CA SER A 379 -19.27 2.62 -11.19
C SER A 379 -20.61 3.09 -10.63
N LEU A 380 -21.31 4.01 -11.32
CA LEU A 380 -22.67 4.41 -10.94
C LEU A 380 -23.67 3.27 -11.10
N ARG A 381 -23.58 2.46 -12.16
CA ARG A 381 -24.41 1.25 -12.32
C ARG A 381 -24.16 0.26 -11.17
N LEU A 382 -22.89 0.06 -10.79
CA LEU A 382 -22.53 -0.78 -9.65
C LEU A 382 -23.09 -0.21 -8.33
N PHE A 383 -23.04 1.11 -8.13
CA PHE A 383 -23.67 1.78 -6.99
C PHE A 383 -25.19 1.62 -6.99
N MET A 384 -25.83 1.66 -8.16
CA MET A 384 -27.27 1.48 -8.31
C MET A 384 -27.71 0.01 -8.15
N ASP A 385 -26.81 -0.96 -8.40
CA ASP A 385 -27.02 -2.41 -8.21
C ASP A 385 -26.51 -2.85 -6.84
N ASN A 386 -27.31 -2.64 -5.79
CA ASN A 386 -26.96 -2.77 -4.37
C ASN A 386 -26.37 -4.15 -3.94
N GLU A 387 -26.50 -5.20 -4.73
CA GLU A 387 -26.21 -6.57 -4.27
C GLU A 387 -24.70 -6.91 -4.34
N ASN A 388 -23.93 -6.20 -5.16
CA ASN A 388 -22.54 -6.56 -5.50
C ASN A 388 -21.52 -5.50 -5.16
N ALA A 389 -21.89 -4.43 -4.46
CA ALA A 389 -21.00 -3.34 -4.11
C ALA A 389 -21.06 -2.94 -2.62
N ILE A 390 -19.94 -2.51 -2.12
CA ILE A 390 -19.79 -1.79 -0.87
C ILE A 390 -19.52 -0.35 -1.25
N TYR A 391 -20.19 0.60 -0.64
CA TYR A 391 -20.02 2.02 -0.97
C TYR A 391 -20.10 2.91 0.27
N TRP A 392 -19.41 4.02 0.21
CA TRP A 392 -19.38 5.05 1.25
C TRP A 392 -19.02 6.39 0.63
N VAL A 393 -19.15 7.46 1.42
CA VAL A 393 -18.67 8.79 1.05
C VAL A 393 -17.48 9.15 1.92
N GLU A 394 -16.47 9.75 1.31
CA GLU A 394 -15.36 10.41 1.96
C GLU A 394 -15.48 11.92 1.70
N GLU A 395 -15.16 12.74 2.69
CA GLU A 395 -15.13 14.19 2.56
C GLU A 395 -13.73 14.71 2.90
N ASN A 396 -13.10 15.35 1.94
CA ASN A 396 -11.80 15.98 2.10
C ASN A 396 -11.86 17.42 1.59
N ASN A 397 -11.42 18.37 2.40
CA ASN A 397 -11.42 19.78 2.03
C ASN A 397 -12.77 20.28 1.47
N TRP A 398 -13.87 19.87 2.09
CA TRP A 398 -15.25 20.18 1.67
C TRP A 398 -15.68 19.59 0.32
N GLN A 399 -14.90 18.69 -0.24
CA GLN A 399 -15.21 18.00 -1.48
C GLN A 399 -15.63 16.55 -1.17
N LEU A 400 -16.77 16.15 -1.72
CA LEU A 400 -17.31 14.80 -1.57
C LEU A 400 -16.72 13.85 -2.62
N THR A 401 -16.44 12.64 -2.17
CA THR A 401 -16.04 11.53 -3.03
C THR A 401 -16.93 10.34 -2.74
N LEU A 402 -17.70 9.91 -3.72
CA LEU A 402 -18.39 8.62 -3.68
C LEU A 402 -17.40 7.52 -3.99
N VAL A 403 -17.24 6.59 -3.06
CA VAL A 403 -16.33 5.46 -3.16
C VAL A 403 -17.15 4.18 -3.31
N ILE A 404 -16.86 3.38 -4.33
CA ILE A 404 -17.59 2.17 -4.69
C ILE A 404 -16.61 1.04 -4.88
N MET A 405 -16.70 0.00 -4.05
CA MET A 405 -15.85 -1.17 -4.07
C MET A 405 -16.68 -2.43 -4.40
N PRO A 406 -16.28 -3.23 -5.39
CA PRO A 406 -16.91 -4.53 -5.62
C PRO A 406 -16.78 -5.44 -4.40
N GLN A 407 -17.84 -6.17 -4.07
CA GLN A 407 -17.83 -7.12 -2.93
C GLN A 407 -16.88 -8.30 -3.12
N ALA A 408 -16.58 -8.64 -4.36
CA ALA A 408 -15.85 -9.84 -4.77
C ALA A 408 -14.32 -9.67 -4.85
N VAL A 409 -13.69 -8.84 -4.00
CA VAL A 409 -12.22 -8.61 -4.03
C VAL A 409 -11.43 -9.92 -3.95
N LYS A 410 -11.80 -10.82 -3.03
CA LYS A 410 -11.17 -12.14 -2.88
C LYS A 410 -11.30 -13.04 -4.11
N ASP A 411 -12.42 -12.94 -4.83
CA ASP A 411 -12.64 -13.73 -6.05
C ASP A 411 -11.75 -13.21 -7.19
N VAL A 412 -11.59 -11.90 -7.30
CA VAL A 412 -10.65 -11.27 -8.25
C VAL A 412 -9.21 -11.71 -7.96
N LEU A 413 -8.79 -11.70 -6.69
CA LEU A 413 -7.46 -12.19 -6.31
C LEU A 413 -7.28 -13.67 -6.68
N LYS A 414 -8.25 -14.51 -6.34
CA LYS A 414 -8.25 -15.93 -6.66
C LYS A 414 -8.13 -16.20 -8.16
N GLU A 415 -8.91 -15.49 -8.98
CA GLU A 415 -8.99 -15.73 -10.43
C GLU A 415 -7.86 -15.07 -11.21
N ARG A 416 -7.46 -13.84 -10.86
CA ARG A 416 -6.49 -13.05 -11.64
C ARG A 416 -5.06 -13.16 -11.13
N VAL A 417 -4.87 -13.40 -9.82
CA VAL A 417 -3.53 -13.55 -9.21
C VAL A 417 -3.22 -15.01 -9.02
N PHE A 418 -3.93 -15.69 -8.13
CA PHE A 418 -3.54 -17.02 -7.63
C PHE A 418 -3.95 -18.19 -8.54
N ALA A 419 -4.69 -17.94 -9.61
CA ALA A 419 -4.93 -18.96 -10.65
C ALA A 419 -3.69 -19.26 -11.50
N LYS A 420 -2.71 -18.37 -11.55
CA LYS A 420 -1.42 -18.59 -12.24
C LYS A 420 -0.59 -19.59 -11.44
N LYS A 421 -0.08 -20.62 -12.12
CA LYS A 421 0.76 -21.65 -11.50
C LYS A 421 2.23 -21.22 -11.42
N ILE A 422 2.49 -20.23 -10.59
CA ILE A 422 3.84 -19.77 -10.22
C ILE A 422 3.97 -19.76 -8.69
N PRO A 423 5.17 -19.76 -8.13
CA PRO A 423 5.35 -19.59 -6.69
C PRO A 423 4.91 -18.21 -6.22
N TYR A 424 4.16 -18.15 -5.11
CA TYR A 424 3.81 -16.92 -4.40
C TYR A 424 4.27 -17.02 -2.95
N ILE A 425 5.13 -16.14 -2.53
CA ILE A 425 5.71 -16.13 -1.19
C ILE A 425 5.18 -14.92 -0.42
N PHE A 426 4.39 -15.16 0.61
CA PHE A 426 3.98 -14.13 1.55
C PHE A 426 4.94 -14.17 2.73
N THR A 427 5.57 -13.06 3.02
CA THR A 427 6.48 -12.94 4.16
C THR A 427 6.09 -11.76 5.04
N SER A 428 6.11 -11.97 6.35
CA SER A 428 5.93 -10.95 7.38
C SER A 428 6.35 -11.52 8.75
N ALA A 429 6.51 -10.65 9.72
CA ALA A 429 6.65 -11.07 11.12
C ALA A 429 5.30 -11.50 11.72
N THR A 430 4.18 -11.14 11.11
CA THR A 430 2.82 -11.35 11.63
C THR A 430 1.87 -11.70 10.48
N LEU A 431 1.68 -12.98 10.22
CA LEU A 431 0.71 -13.49 9.21
C LEU A 431 -0.39 -14.33 9.86
N SER A 432 -0.10 -14.95 11.01
CA SER A 432 -1.05 -15.81 11.70
C SER A 432 -1.80 -15.07 12.81
N ASP A 433 -3.07 -15.39 12.95
CA ASP A 433 -3.86 -15.12 14.13
C ASP A 433 -3.98 -16.41 14.97
N ASN A 434 -3.76 -16.33 16.25
CA ASN A 434 -3.84 -17.48 17.18
C ASN A 434 -3.25 -18.81 16.61
N GLN A 435 -2.09 -18.71 15.94
CA GLN A 435 -1.38 -19.81 15.25
C GLN A 435 -2.09 -20.39 14.01
N SER A 436 -3.15 -19.74 13.51
CA SER A 436 -3.81 -20.08 12.25
C SER A 436 -3.52 -19.03 11.17
N PHE A 437 -3.47 -19.48 9.93
CA PHE A 437 -3.38 -18.63 8.74
C PHE A 437 -4.72 -18.54 7.99
N ASP A 438 -5.79 -19.10 8.56
CA ASP A 438 -7.08 -19.25 7.88
C ASP A 438 -7.73 -17.91 7.59
N TYR A 439 -7.61 -16.94 8.50
CA TYR A 439 -8.13 -15.59 8.28
C TYR A 439 -7.50 -14.93 7.05
N LEU A 440 -6.17 -14.94 6.95
CA LEU A 440 -5.45 -14.36 5.80
C LEU A 440 -5.75 -15.12 4.50
N ALA A 441 -5.75 -16.45 4.55
CA ALA A 441 -6.07 -17.29 3.40
C ALA A 441 -7.50 -17.01 2.88
N TYR A 442 -8.46 -16.87 3.78
CA TYR A 442 -9.84 -16.53 3.44
C TYR A 442 -9.97 -15.14 2.83
N SER A 443 -9.35 -14.13 3.44
CA SER A 443 -9.36 -12.75 2.96
C SER A 443 -8.79 -12.59 1.56
N LEU A 444 -7.75 -13.37 1.24
CA LEU A 444 -7.09 -13.36 -0.07
C LEU A 444 -7.68 -14.35 -1.09
N GLY A 445 -8.67 -15.15 -0.70
CA GLY A 445 -9.25 -16.18 -1.59
C GLY A 445 -8.30 -17.32 -1.93
N ILE A 446 -7.31 -17.60 -1.06
CA ILE A 446 -6.31 -18.64 -1.26
C ILE A 446 -6.78 -19.95 -0.64
N ALA A 447 -6.88 -21.00 -1.47
CA ALA A 447 -7.23 -22.33 -1.00
C ALA A 447 -5.96 -23.15 -0.71
N LYS A 448 -5.82 -23.66 0.51
CA LYS A 448 -4.75 -24.58 0.94
C LYS A 448 -3.32 -24.05 0.69
N PRO A 449 -2.94 -22.90 1.22
CA PRO A 449 -1.55 -22.45 1.15
C PRO A 449 -0.63 -23.40 1.94
N LEU A 450 0.63 -23.45 1.55
CA LEU A 450 1.69 -23.91 2.44
C LEU A 450 1.88 -22.85 3.54
N SER A 451 2.26 -23.25 4.74
CA SER A 451 2.50 -22.29 5.81
C SER A 451 3.50 -22.78 6.82
N PHE A 452 4.24 -21.87 7.41
CA PHE A 452 5.10 -22.12 8.56
C PHE A 452 5.28 -20.83 9.37
N SER A 453 5.67 -21.00 10.64
CA SER A 453 6.02 -19.89 11.52
C SER A 453 7.37 -20.16 12.17
N VAL A 454 8.23 -19.14 12.20
CA VAL A 454 9.55 -19.16 12.84
C VAL A 454 9.62 -18.02 13.84
N LYS A 455 10.07 -18.34 15.06
CA LYS A 455 10.21 -17.34 16.11
C LYS A 455 11.39 -16.41 15.83
N SER A 456 11.31 -15.21 16.38
CA SER A 456 12.44 -14.26 16.40
C SER A 456 13.61 -14.85 17.21
N PRO A 457 14.86 -14.57 16.80
CA PRO A 457 16.06 -14.95 17.60
C PRO A 457 16.24 -14.09 18.85
N PHE A 458 15.42 -13.06 19.05
CA PHE A 458 15.54 -12.14 20.19
C PHE A 458 14.97 -12.75 21.48
N ASP A 459 15.65 -12.49 22.60
CA ASP A 459 15.16 -12.86 23.93
C ASP A 459 14.20 -11.80 24.47
N TYR A 460 12.93 -11.93 24.09
CA TYR A 460 11.90 -10.97 24.48
C TYR A 460 11.67 -10.92 26.00
N ASP A 461 11.92 -12.02 26.74
CA ASP A 461 11.77 -12.03 28.20
C ASP A 461 12.81 -11.14 28.90
N GLU A 462 14.00 -11.00 28.30
CA GLU A 462 15.04 -10.10 28.80
C GLU A 462 14.95 -8.68 28.24
N GLN A 463 14.39 -8.50 27.04
CA GLN A 463 14.42 -7.25 26.30
C GLN A 463 13.16 -6.39 26.47
N MET A 464 12.00 -7.00 26.75
CA MET A 464 10.76 -6.24 26.90
C MET A 464 9.95 -6.63 28.12
N LYS A 465 9.19 -5.66 28.63
CA LYS A 465 8.15 -5.89 29.65
C LYS A 465 6.82 -5.43 29.11
N ILE A 466 5.82 -6.30 29.18
CA ILE A 466 4.46 -5.97 28.73
C ILE A 466 3.57 -5.82 29.96
N ALA A 467 3.03 -4.63 30.14
CA ALA A 467 2.07 -4.31 31.19
C ALA A 467 0.68 -4.13 30.59
N VAL A 468 -0.31 -4.81 31.15
CA VAL A 468 -1.73 -4.56 30.85
C VAL A 468 -2.32 -3.75 31.98
N LYS A 469 -2.80 -2.56 31.65
CA LYS A 469 -3.53 -1.68 32.55
C LYS A 469 -5.03 -1.79 32.31
N ASN A 470 -5.74 -2.32 33.32
CA ASN A 470 -7.19 -2.35 33.30
C ASN A 470 -7.75 -0.97 33.65
N VAL A 471 -8.61 -0.45 32.77
CA VAL A 471 -9.22 0.88 32.88
C VAL A 471 -10.73 0.78 33.00
N SER A 472 -11.35 1.82 33.51
CA SER A 472 -12.82 1.93 33.63
C SER A 472 -13.52 1.67 32.29
N ASP A 473 -14.77 1.22 32.33
CA ASP A 473 -15.62 1.08 31.14
C ASP A 473 -16.33 2.41 30.79
N ASP A 474 -16.32 3.38 31.71
CA ASP A 474 -16.75 4.75 31.41
C ASP A 474 -15.66 5.50 30.64
N GLN A 475 -16.03 6.20 29.57
CA GLN A 475 -15.08 6.79 28.64
C GLN A 475 -14.25 7.93 29.26
N GLU A 476 -14.86 8.81 30.05
CA GLU A 476 -14.16 9.96 30.66
C GLU A 476 -13.20 9.47 31.76
N GLU A 477 -13.66 8.53 32.59
CA GLU A 477 -12.86 7.94 33.66
C GLU A 477 -11.72 7.11 33.06
N ALA A 478 -11.99 6.32 32.02
CA ALA A 478 -10.99 5.55 31.29
C ALA A 478 -9.90 6.44 30.68
N PHE A 479 -10.29 7.55 30.08
CA PHE A 479 -9.33 8.50 29.50
C PHE A 479 -8.41 9.07 30.57
N ALA A 480 -8.96 9.50 31.71
CA ALA A 480 -8.18 10.03 32.82
C ALA A 480 -7.22 8.98 33.41
N GLU A 481 -7.70 7.73 33.60
CA GLU A 481 -6.86 6.60 34.07
C GLU A 481 -5.73 6.29 33.06
N LYS A 482 -6.03 6.25 31.76
CA LYS A 482 -5.04 6.02 30.70
C LYS A 482 -4.00 7.13 30.66
N PHE A 483 -4.43 8.39 30.67
CA PHE A 483 -3.54 9.54 30.60
C PHE A 483 -2.57 9.59 31.78
N ALA A 484 -3.08 9.46 32.99
CA ALA A 484 -2.25 9.47 34.20
C ALA A 484 -1.22 8.34 34.19
N PHE A 485 -1.62 7.13 33.76
CA PHE A 485 -0.72 6.00 33.68
C PHE A 485 0.31 6.15 32.56
N ALA A 486 -0.11 6.65 31.37
CA ALA A 486 0.78 6.92 30.25
C ALA A 486 1.89 7.91 30.62
N VAL A 487 1.54 9.03 31.29
CA VAL A 487 2.53 10.01 31.79
C VAL A 487 3.54 9.35 32.69
N ALA A 488 3.10 8.51 33.64
CA ALA A 488 4.02 7.78 34.52
C ALA A 488 4.94 6.78 33.77
N GLN A 489 4.51 6.24 32.62
CA GLN A 489 5.38 5.41 31.79
C GLN A 489 6.35 6.27 30.94
N LEU A 490 5.92 7.43 30.45
CA LEU A 490 6.79 8.37 29.75
C LEU A 490 7.93 8.90 30.63
N GLU A 491 7.68 9.14 31.91
CA GLU A 491 8.71 9.52 32.87
C GLU A 491 9.82 8.46 33.00
N LYS A 492 9.47 7.17 32.95
CA LYS A 492 10.46 6.07 33.07
C LYS A 492 11.42 6.00 31.88
N THR A 493 11.01 6.52 30.74
CA THR A 493 11.77 6.44 29.48
C THR A 493 12.23 7.80 28.94
N ASN A 494 12.05 8.88 29.69
CA ASN A 494 12.32 10.24 29.27
C ASN A 494 11.66 10.60 27.92
N GLY A 495 10.38 10.26 27.76
CA GLY A 495 9.73 10.27 26.47
C GLY A 495 10.06 8.98 25.69
N ARG A 496 10.84 9.04 24.61
CA ARG A 496 11.30 7.89 23.76
C ARG A 496 10.20 6.89 23.48
N ALA A 497 9.02 7.38 23.12
CA ALA A 497 7.81 6.59 23.09
C ALA A 497 7.05 6.69 21.75
N LEU A 498 6.40 5.60 21.40
CA LEU A 498 5.39 5.53 20.37
C LEU A 498 4.03 5.27 21.03
N LEU A 499 3.08 6.19 20.85
CA LEU A 499 1.69 6.02 21.26
C LEU A 499 0.85 5.65 20.05
N LEU A 500 0.22 4.49 20.12
CA LEU A 500 -0.65 3.97 19.06
C LEU A 500 -2.11 4.10 19.47
N PHE A 501 -2.84 4.87 18.69
CA PHE A 501 -4.27 5.10 18.85
C PHE A 501 -5.06 4.29 17.83
N ASN A 502 -6.30 3.97 18.15
CA ASN A 502 -7.17 3.24 17.23
C ASN A 502 -8.04 4.17 16.37
N SER A 503 -8.20 5.42 16.78
CA SER A 503 -8.95 6.41 16.01
C SER A 503 -8.31 7.81 16.10
N LYS A 504 -8.69 8.67 15.14
CA LYS A 504 -8.25 10.06 15.10
C LYS A 504 -8.82 10.84 16.28
N GLU A 505 -10.03 10.53 16.72
CA GLU A 505 -10.68 11.16 17.87
C GLU A 505 -9.88 10.93 19.16
N GLU A 506 -9.43 9.70 19.41
CA GLU A 506 -8.56 9.38 20.55
C GLU A 506 -7.24 10.18 20.51
N LEU A 507 -6.63 10.27 19.33
CA LEU A 507 -5.41 11.04 19.10
C LEU A 507 -5.62 12.52 19.41
N GLU A 508 -6.68 13.15 18.87
CA GLU A 508 -6.97 14.58 19.07
C GLU A 508 -7.32 14.89 20.53
N MET A 509 -8.09 14.02 21.20
CA MET A 509 -8.34 14.16 22.65
C MET A 509 -7.03 14.13 23.45
N PHE A 510 -6.13 13.21 23.13
CA PHE A 510 -4.82 13.13 23.77
C PHE A 510 -3.98 14.39 23.47
N LYS A 511 -3.98 14.86 22.23
CA LYS A 511 -3.26 16.05 21.77
C LYS A 511 -3.65 17.28 22.58
N GLU A 512 -4.96 17.49 22.81
CA GLU A 512 -5.44 18.63 23.59
C GLU A 512 -4.94 18.62 25.04
N VAL A 513 -5.02 17.48 25.72
CA VAL A 513 -4.61 17.39 27.13
C VAL A 513 -3.08 17.37 27.28
N SER A 514 -2.36 16.81 26.31
CA SER A 514 -0.88 16.77 26.32
C SER A 514 -0.20 18.12 26.23
N LYS A 515 -0.91 19.19 25.81
CA LYS A 515 -0.43 20.58 25.80
C LYS A 515 0.03 21.08 27.18
N GLU A 516 -0.47 20.46 28.25
CA GLU A 516 -0.06 20.77 29.62
C GLU A 516 1.30 20.15 30.00
N LEU A 517 1.79 19.18 29.22
CA LEU A 517 3.03 18.44 29.48
C LEU A 517 4.23 19.10 28.79
N ASN A 518 4.56 20.35 29.17
CA ASN A 518 5.61 21.15 28.54
C ASN A 518 7.03 20.57 28.60
N GLN A 519 7.25 19.53 29.41
CA GLN A 519 8.56 18.87 29.53
C GLN A 519 8.85 17.86 28.40
N TYR A 520 7.86 17.53 27.56
CA TYR A 520 8.00 16.56 26.47
C TYR A 520 7.79 17.22 25.10
N THR A 521 8.49 16.71 24.10
CA THR A 521 8.25 17.04 22.68
C THR A 521 7.36 15.98 22.08
N PHE A 522 6.14 16.36 21.71
CA PHE A 522 5.18 15.50 21.04
C PHE A 522 5.20 15.73 19.54
N LEU A 523 5.17 14.63 18.77
CA LEU A 523 5.02 14.61 17.32
C LEU A 523 3.71 13.92 17.01
N PHE A 524 2.77 14.62 16.35
CA PHE A 524 1.46 14.06 16.04
C PHE A 524 1.32 13.76 14.56
N GLU A 525 0.82 12.60 14.25
CA GLU A 525 0.41 12.25 12.91
C GLU A 525 -0.65 13.24 12.40
N GLY A 526 -0.43 13.78 11.19
CA GLY A 526 -1.28 14.81 10.59
C GLY A 526 -0.74 16.24 10.74
N ASP A 527 0.22 16.52 11.63
CA ASP A 527 0.83 17.86 11.75
C ASP A 527 1.85 18.14 10.65
N GLN A 528 2.48 17.08 10.13
CA GLN A 528 3.47 17.12 9.05
C GLN A 528 3.37 15.83 8.23
N GLU A 529 4.08 15.82 7.10
CA GLU A 529 4.27 14.62 6.31
C GLU A 529 4.90 13.49 7.16
N ILE A 530 4.37 12.27 7.04
CA ILE A 530 4.74 11.13 7.90
C ILE A 530 6.23 10.81 7.85
N SER A 531 6.86 10.92 6.68
CA SER A 531 8.30 10.69 6.50
C SER A 531 9.18 11.67 7.27
N LYS A 532 8.74 12.93 7.36
CA LYS A 532 9.41 13.98 8.14
C LYS A 532 9.26 13.74 9.65
N LEU A 533 8.03 13.38 10.09
CA LEU A 533 7.77 13.02 11.49
C LEU A 533 8.63 11.84 11.96
N VAL A 534 8.68 10.78 11.16
CA VAL A 534 9.49 9.58 11.46
C VAL A 534 10.98 9.93 11.49
N SER A 535 11.46 10.71 10.51
CA SER A 535 12.86 11.14 10.46
C SER A 535 13.23 12.04 11.65
N GLN A 536 12.30 12.89 12.10
CA GLN A 536 12.50 13.70 13.30
C GLN A 536 12.55 12.82 14.54
N PHE A 537 11.60 11.89 14.70
CA PHE A 537 11.56 10.95 15.82
C PHE A 537 12.82 10.08 15.93
N GLN A 538 13.40 9.67 14.79
CA GLN A 538 14.66 8.92 14.77
C GLN A 538 15.87 9.75 15.20
N ARG A 539 15.89 11.05 14.90
CA ARG A 539 17.02 11.95 15.22
C ARG A 539 16.97 12.51 16.63
N GLU A 540 15.76 12.76 17.12
CA GLU A 540 15.52 13.40 18.42
C GLU A 540 15.08 12.36 19.44
N GLU A 541 16.05 11.74 20.14
CA GLU A 541 15.82 10.57 20.99
C GLU A 541 14.78 10.74 22.10
N GLU A 542 14.53 11.96 22.61
CA GLU A 542 13.61 12.22 23.74
C GLU A 542 12.24 12.73 23.27
N THR A 543 11.80 12.34 22.08
CA THR A 543 10.50 12.71 21.51
C THR A 543 9.46 11.60 21.70
N ILE A 544 8.19 11.97 21.56
CA ILE A 544 7.05 11.09 21.66
C ILE A 544 6.28 11.17 20.36
N LEU A 545 6.19 10.05 19.65
CA LEU A 545 5.41 9.95 18.41
C LEU A 545 4.02 9.41 18.69
N CYS A 546 2.98 10.16 18.31
CA CYS A 546 1.58 9.82 18.49
C CYS A 546 0.93 9.55 17.13
N ALA A 547 0.41 8.34 16.91
CA ALA A 547 -0.06 7.93 15.59
C ALA A 547 -1.27 6.99 15.61
N VAL A 548 -2.04 7.03 14.53
CA VAL A 548 -3.18 6.13 14.25
C VAL A 548 -2.80 5.06 13.23
N HIS A 549 -1.95 5.39 12.25
CA HIS A 549 -1.63 4.51 11.13
C HIS A 549 -0.24 3.84 11.20
N LEU A 550 0.61 4.24 12.15
CA LEU A 550 1.98 3.71 12.29
C LEU A 550 2.08 2.37 13.07
N TRP A 551 1.01 1.58 13.07
CA TRP A 551 1.06 0.20 13.55
C TRP A 551 2.03 -0.66 12.73
N GLU A 552 2.22 -0.32 11.48
CA GLU A 552 3.05 -0.99 10.47
C GLU A 552 3.97 0.02 9.75
N GLY A 553 4.93 -0.48 8.96
CA GLY A 553 5.80 0.37 8.13
C GLY A 553 6.86 1.18 8.89
N LEU A 554 6.91 1.12 10.20
CA LEU A 554 7.87 1.87 11.01
C LEU A 554 9.02 0.97 11.48
N ASP A 555 10.24 1.28 11.08
CA ASP A 555 11.45 0.59 11.54
C ASP A 555 12.39 1.60 12.25
N ILE A 556 12.40 1.55 13.58
CA ILE A 556 13.19 2.44 14.43
C ILE A 556 14.06 1.59 15.36
N PRO A 557 15.23 1.16 14.89
CA PRO A 557 16.20 0.52 15.78
C PRO A 557 16.89 1.56 16.67
N GLY A 558 17.21 1.17 17.88
CA GLY A 558 18.04 1.96 18.78
C GLY A 558 17.26 2.78 19.83
N PRO A 559 17.91 3.78 20.43
CA PRO A 559 17.46 4.39 21.67
C PRO A 559 16.23 5.30 21.56
N SER A 560 15.84 5.72 20.36
CA SER A 560 14.69 6.62 20.16
C SER A 560 13.36 5.98 20.53
N LEU A 561 13.28 4.64 20.52
CA LEU A 561 12.08 3.89 20.88
C LEU A 561 12.37 2.90 22.00
N SER A 562 11.95 3.23 23.20
CA SER A 562 12.06 2.37 24.38
C SER A 562 10.72 2.18 25.11
N ASN A 563 9.63 2.74 24.56
CA ASN A 563 8.31 2.64 25.14
C ASN A 563 7.24 2.62 24.04
N VAL A 564 6.38 1.61 24.07
CA VAL A 564 5.21 1.54 23.18
C VAL A 564 3.95 1.53 24.03
N ILE A 565 3.05 2.47 23.77
CA ILE A 565 1.78 2.59 24.50
C ILE A 565 0.64 2.35 23.50
N ILE A 566 -0.08 1.24 23.69
CA ILE A 566 -1.27 0.90 22.92
C ILE A 566 -2.48 1.45 23.68
N TRP A 567 -3.03 2.54 23.16
CA TRP A 567 -4.06 3.34 23.83
C TRP A 567 -5.41 2.63 23.99
N SER A 568 -5.74 1.78 23.02
CA SER A 568 -6.92 0.92 23.05
C SER A 568 -6.68 -0.33 22.22
N LEU A 569 -7.41 -1.43 22.49
CA LEU A 569 -7.32 -2.63 21.67
C LEU A 569 -7.72 -2.29 20.21
N PRO A 570 -6.89 -2.64 19.22
CA PRO A 570 -7.06 -2.20 17.84
C PRO A 570 -8.13 -3.00 17.09
N TYR A 571 -9.36 -3.00 17.59
CA TYR A 571 -10.50 -3.56 16.86
C TYR A 571 -10.74 -2.81 15.55
N PRO A 572 -11.28 -3.50 14.53
CA PRO A 572 -11.58 -2.84 13.26
C PRO A 572 -12.65 -1.75 13.43
N PRO A 573 -12.60 -0.69 12.60
CA PRO A 573 -13.61 0.35 12.63
C PRO A 573 -14.99 -0.19 12.25
N ASN A 574 -16.04 0.49 12.68
CA ASN A 574 -17.40 0.22 12.24
C ASN A 574 -17.66 0.96 10.93
N ASP A 575 -17.04 0.51 9.86
CA ASP A 575 -17.20 1.09 8.54
C ASP A 575 -17.84 0.08 7.56
N PRO A 576 -18.33 0.50 6.39
CA PRO A 576 -19.01 -0.36 5.45
C PRO A 576 -18.18 -1.56 4.97
N VAL A 577 -16.85 -1.45 4.92
CA VAL A 577 -15.95 -2.53 4.48
C VAL A 577 -15.90 -3.64 5.52
N PHE A 578 -15.70 -3.28 6.80
CA PHE A 578 -15.70 -4.27 7.88
C PHE A 578 -17.09 -4.82 8.17
N GLU A 579 -18.14 -4.03 8.00
CA GLU A 579 -19.50 -4.52 8.10
C GLU A 579 -19.79 -5.59 7.03
N ALA A 580 -19.36 -5.36 5.80
CA ALA A 580 -19.48 -6.36 4.74
C ALA A 580 -18.68 -7.65 5.06
N LYS A 581 -17.48 -7.53 5.68
CA LYS A 581 -16.72 -8.69 6.16
C LYS A 581 -17.46 -9.47 7.26
N ARG A 582 -17.99 -8.75 8.26
CA ARG A 582 -18.79 -9.33 9.35
C ARG A 582 -19.99 -10.11 8.82
N ASN A 583 -20.65 -9.59 7.79
CA ASN A 583 -21.81 -10.23 7.16
C ASN A 583 -21.48 -11.50 6.34
N GLN A 584 -20.21 -11.74 6.02
CA GLN A 584 -19.75 -12.92 5.26
C GLN A 584 -19.30 -14.09 6.13
N VAL A 585 -19.22 -13.92 7.43
CA VAL A 585 -18.74 -14.93 8.39
C VAL A 585 -19.84 -15.37 9.35
N VAL A 586 -19.64 -16.52 10.02
CA VAL A 586 -20.65 -17.08 10.93
C VAL A 586 -20.68 -16.32 12.25
N ASP A 587 -19.51 -16.04 12.82
CA ASP A 587 -19.38 -15.27 14.05
C ASP A 587 -18.54 -14.02 13.77
N PRO A 588 -19.20 -12.84 13.60
CA PRO A 588 -18.52 -11.61 13.26
C PRO A 588 -17.37 -11.23 14.20
N PHE A 589 -17.55 -11.44 15.49
CA PHE A 589 -16.53 -11.11 16.48
C PHE A 589 -15.32 -12.06 16.41
N TRP A 590 -15.56 -13.38 16.40
CA TRP A 590 -14.47 -14.36 16.45
C TRP A 590 -13.82 -14.63 15.10
N ASP A 591 -14.57 -14.48 13.99
CA ASP A 591 -14.08 -14.80 12.66
C ASP A 591 -13.57 -13.58 11.86
N ALA A 592 -13.93 -12.34 12.29
CA ALA A 592 -13.51 -11.11 11.62
C ALA A 592 -12.79 -10.13 12.55
N ASP A 593 -13.43 -9.69 13.64
CA ASP A 593 -12.91 -8.62 14.49
C ASP A 593 -11.70 -9.06 15.32
N MET A 594 -11.77 -10.24 15.92
CA MET A 594 -10.70 -10.75 16.78
C MET A 594 -9.41 -11.07 16.02
N PRO A 595 -9.43 -11.75 14.86
CA PRO A 595 -8.23 -11.97 14.06
C PRO A 595 -7.57 -10.67 13.60
N TYR A 596 -8.34 -9.68 13.14
CA TYR A 596 -7.83 -8.37 12.79
C TYR A 596 -7.15 -7.68 13.98
N MET A 597 -7.82 -7.63 15.12
CA MET A 597 -7.30 -7.04 16.35
C MET A 597 -5.98 -7.69 16.77
N LEU A 598 -5.91 -9.02 16.74
CA LEU A 598 -4.70 -9.77 17.14
C LEU A 598 -3.52 -9.49 16.20
N LEU A 599 -3.74 -9.50 14.90
CA LEU A 599 -2.69 -9.20 13.93
C LEU A 599 -2.14 -7.80 14.17
N ARG A 600 -3.02 -6.81 14.30
CA ARG A 600 -2.63 -5.41 14.51
C ARG A 600 -1.95 -5.20 15.87
N LEU A 601 -2.43 -5.87 16.92
CA LEU A 601 -1.79 -5.85 18.24
C LEU A 601 -0.37 -6.41 18.19
N LYS A 602 -0.17 -7.56 17.54
CA LYS A 602 1.16 -8.16 17.34
C LYS A 602 2.11 -7.22 16.60
N GLN A 603 1.62 -6.50 15.61
CA GLN A 603 2.39 -5.50 14.87
C GLN A 603 2.85 -4.36 15.78
N GLY A 604 1.93 -3.78 16.58
CA GLY A 604 2.24 -2.72 17.54
C GLY A 604 3.26 -3.17 18.58
N VAL A 605 3.09 -4.36 19.14
CA VAL A 605 4.06 -4.99 20.09
C VAL A 605 5.41 -5.21 19.43
N GLY A 606 5.42 -5.65 18.17
CA GLY A 606 6.63 -5.92 17.39
C GLY A 606 7.45 -4.66 17.03
N ARG A 607 6.95 -3.44 17.30
CA ARG A 607 7.71 -2.21 17.05
C ARG A 607 8.90 -2.01 17.98
N LEU A 608 8.82 -2.50 19.21
CA LEU A 608 9.78 -2.16 20.26
C LEU A 608 11.16 -2.78 20.06
N ILE A 609 11.24 -4.05 19.68
CA ILE A 609 12.51 -4.78 19.57
C ILE A 609 12.85 -5.05 18.11
N ARG A 610 13.95 -4.46 17.66
CA ARG A 610 14.49 -4.56 16.28
C ARG A 610 15.91 -5.09 16.23
N SER A 611 16.63 -5.00 17.38
CA SER A 611 17.99 -5.48 17.53
C SER A 611 18.22 -6.18 18.88
N HIS A 612 19.34 -6.88 19.03
CA HIS A 612 19.73 -7.51 20.28
C HIS A 612 19.97 -6.52 21.44
N ASN A 613 20.20 -5.24 21.11
CA ASN A 613 20.47 -4.20 22.10
C ASN A 613 19.24 -3.43 22.54
N ASP A 614 18.12 -3.56 21.83
CA ASP A 614 16.88 -2.85 22.16
C ASP A 614 16.28 -3.40 23.44
N LYS A 615 15.79 -2.50 24.28
CA LYS A 615 15.07 -2.82 25.51
C LYS A 615 13.98 -1.81 25.75
N GLY A 616 12.86 -2.26 26.33
CA GLY A 616 11.83 -1.29 26.69
C GLY A 616 10.55 -1.85 27.28
N LEU A 617 9.57 -0.98 27.32
CA LEU A 617 8.28 -1.20 27.95
C LEU A 617 7.16 -1.19 26.91
N ILE A 618 6.17 -2.03 27.11
CA ILE A 618 4.90 -1.98 26.36
C ILE A 618 3.76 -1.84 27.36
N THR A 619 2.89 -0.89 27.11
CA THR A 619 1.67 -0.72 27.87
C THR A 619 0.48 -0.97 26.97
N ILE A 620 -0.44 -1.83 27.38
CA ILE A 620 -1.70 -2.10 26.67
C ILE A 620 -2.83 -1.71 27.63
N PHE A 621 -3.65 -0.73 27.21
CA PHE A 621 -4.85 -0.39 27.95
C PHE A 621 -6.02 -1.30 27.54
N MET A 622 -6.71 -1.82 28.56
CA MET A 622 -7.79 -2.77 28.35
C MET A 622 -8.98 -2.45 29.27
N PRO A 623 -10.21 -2.40 28.77
CA PRO A 623 -11.40 -2.22 29.62
C PRO A 623 -11.54 -3.33 30.67
N LYS A 624 -12.04 -2.98 31.86
CA LYS A 624 -12.29 -3.96 32.96
C LYS A 624 -13.27 -5.06 32.53
N SER A 625 -14.26 -4.70 31.68
CA SER A 625 -15.27 -5.62 31.13
C SER A 625 -14.76 -6.58 30.06
N THR A 626 -13.50 -6.45 29.62
CA THR A 626 -12.96 -7.33 28.56
C THR A 626 -13.10 -8.78 28.95
N ASP A 627 -13.69 -9.59 28.06
CA ASP A 627 -13.93 -11.01 28.25
C ASP A 627 -12.66 -11.80 28.61
N SER A 628 -12.78 -12.74 29.51
CA SER A 628 -11.64 -13.55 29.98
C SER A 628 -11.00 -14.40 28.87
N LYS A 629 -11.78 -14.87 27.88
CA LYS A 629 -11.27 -15.60 26.73
C LYS A 629 -10.45 -14.69 25.83
N VAL A 630 -10.89 -13.43 25.60
CA VAL A 630 -10.13 -12.44 24.87
C VAL A 630 -8.79 -12.16 25.55
N ARG A 631 -8.80 -11.96 26.88
CA ARG A 631 -7.56 -11.77 27.66
C ARG A 631 -6.60 -12.94 27.51
N SER A 632 -7.10 -14.17 27.67
CA SER A 632 -6.29 -15.38 27.51
C SER A 632 -5.68 -15.51 26.12
N ILE A 633 -6.43 -15.16 25.06
CA ILE A 633 -5.91 -15.19 23.69
C ILE A 633 -4.83 -14.11 23.48
N ILE A 634 -5.02 -12.91 24.00
CA ILE A 634 -3.99 -11.85 23.95
C ILE A 634 -2.72 -12.32 24.65
N GLU A 635 -2.83 -12.87 25.88
CA GLU A 635 -1.68 -13.39 26.64
C GLU A 635 -0.92 -14.50 25.90
N GLN A 636 -1.60 -15.33 25.12
CA GLN A 636 -0.98 -16.41 24.34
C GLN A 636 -0.31 -15.91 23.05
N ASN A 637 -0.69 -14.72 22.55
CA ASN A 637 -0.24 -14.18 21.28
C ASN A 637 0.81 -13.08 21.42
N VAL A 638 1.12 -12.61 22.61
CA VAL A 638 2.24 -11.69 22.85
C VAL A 638 3.53 -12.45 23.14
N PRO A 639 4.71 -11.88 22.81
CA PRO A 639 5.98 -12.62 22.82
C PRO A 639 6.55 -12.90 24.23
N THR A 640 6.08 -12.22 25.27
CA THR A 640 6.52 -12.40 26.66
C THR A 640 5.35 -12.32 27.64
N LYS A 641 5.58 -12.67 28.91
CA LYS A 641 4.54 -12.66 29.94
C LYS A 641 4.01 -11.26 30.22
N ILE A 642 2.71 -11.17 30.42
CA ILE A 642 2.01 -9.93 30.79
C ILE A 642 2.06 -9.72 32.29
N GLU A 643 2.41 -8.51 32.72
CA GLU A 643 2.24 -8.00 34.06
C GLU A 643 0.90 -7.25 34.16
N ASN A 644 -0.01 -7.69 35.01
CA ASN A 644 -1.27 -6.98 35.30
C ASN A 644 -1.01 -5.88 36.33
N VAL A 645 -1.29 -4.61 35.99
CA VAL A 645 -0.95 -3.41 36.81
C VAL A 645 -2.18 -2.57 37.14
#